data_109448925047921cbade555e5bf175fd
#
_entry.id   109448925047921cbade555e5bf175fd
#
_cell.length_a   1.000
_cell.length_b   1.000
_cell.length_c   1.000
_cell.angle_alpha   90.00
_cell.angle_beta   90.00
_cell.angle_gamma   90.00
#
_symmetry.space_group_name_H-M   'P 1'
#
loop_
_entity.id
_entity.type
_entity.pdbx_description
1 polymer ?
#
loop_
_entity_poly.entity_id
_entity_poly.type
_entity_poly.pdbx_seq_one_letter_code
_entity_poly.pdbx_strand_id
1 'polypeptide(L)'
;MSEPSPVGQALGRYAGKGARVLIQWAVTIGVAGAVLALGSVLLFDQAKAFFTAGEAGSDRAKIELAPLATRSVLYAADGTILQYLHGEEDRLPVPIDKVPQHVVTAVLDAEDERFYEHGPLDLRSMTRALVSNLEAGEISEGGSTITQQLVKTALLNPKQDVNRKLQEASLAIRLERQMSKTEILERYLNTVYFGNGAYGLQAAAERYYQTDVDKLTLAQGVLLAGLIRNPVFADPYNNPEDARGRRDVIIDRMARLGHITPDQAVELKAEPLPTPVPEAEVEGSNYFTRHVVDLLLNDERYLGGTEAERNRLVFRGGLNIHTTIIPRAQALAEQSISETLPESRGEFNAALVSVEPGSGAVRAAVSGLNFPQHKIDLITGEGRQVGSSFKMLTLMAALEHGEIPADTISGAYPCVIPDPNSVDKKWDPSNVEGQGGGVMTITEATVQSVNCAYARLVKLIGPERVVDVARRMGIRKAALQPLLSITLGSIEVTPLEMATAYATLANDGEYREPYFIDRIEDRDGNVLYKSNVKPERAVSVQNARTVVQTITQVVQRGTGTAAQVPRWQVAGKTGSTDLNQDAWFVGVTPKLATAVWMGSPAGKVSMYNVGIFPRVYGGTYPAMIFGDFMRQFLAGQTPVDFPPPDRVPNQRAPKYLDLQACLLSQVQSNAPTQTPCGEITDANPSRRQFQPVQETSSRSGGGG
;
A
#
# COMPACT_ATOMS: atom_id res chain seq x y z
N MET A 1 -23.67 80.09 77.70
CA MET A 1 -23.15 78.90 77.00
C MET A 1 -24.05 78.67 75.83
N SER A 2 -23.74 79.06 74.65
CA SER A 2 -24.59 78.90 73.45
C SER A 2 -24.21 77.55 72.74
N GLU A 3 -25.21 76.68 72.54
CA GLU A 3 -25.07 75.44 71.82
C GLU A 3 -24.69 75.70 70.32
N PRO A 4 -23.83 74.90 69.73
CA PRO A 4 -23.48 75.07 68.34
C PRO A 4 -24.62 74.60 67.39
N SER A 5 -24.88 75.33 66.31
CA SER A 5 -25.94 75.11 65.35
C SER A 5 -25.79 73.80 64.61
N PRO A 6 -26.95 73.11 64.19
CA PRO A 6 -26.96 71.84 63.56
C PRO A 6 -26.22 71.77 62.22
N VAL A 7 -25.98 72.90 61.54
CA VAL A 7 -25.27 73.04 60.25
C VAL A 7 -23.77 72.76 60.43
N GLY A 8 -23.13 73.17 61.55
CA GLY A 8 -21.71 72.96 61.86
C GLY A 8 -21.39 71.46 62.09
N GLN A 9 -22.33 70.70 62.65
CA GLN A 9 -22.15 69.20 62.83
C GLN A 9 -22.28 68.42 61.56
N ALA A 10 -23.11 68.86 60.62
CA ALA A 10 -23.26 68.23 59.31
C ALA A 10 -22.01 68.40 58.41
N LEU A 11 -21.45 69.59 58.34
CA LEU A 11 -20.25 69.89 57.57
C LEU A 11 -19.01 69.13 58.08
N GLY A 12 -18.86 68.98 59.42
CA GLY A 12 -17.79 68.13 60.01
C GLY A 12 -17.86 66.66 59.66
N ARG A 13 -19.08 66.14 59.55
CA ARG A 13 -19.30 64.67 59.15
C ARG A 13 -19.01 64.47 57.68
N TYR A 14 -19.32 65.39 56.78
CA TYR A 14 -19.03 65.24 55.32
C TYR A 14 -17.52 65.50 55.05
N ALA A 15 -16.84 66.37 55.71
CA ALA A 15 -15.40 66.59 55.63
C ALA A 15 -14.62 65.34 56.10
N GLY A 16 -15.06 64.67 57.16
CA GLY A 16 -14.44 63.45 57.68
C GLY A 16 -14.61 62.24 56.78
N LYS A 17 -15.79 62.12 56.10
CA LYS A 17 -16.02 61.06 55.10
C LYS A 17 -15.22 61.27 53.85
N GLY A 18 -15.14 62.48 53.33
CA GLY A 18 -14.30 62.82 52.14
C GLY A 18 -12.83 62.53 52.38
N ALA A 19 -12.31 62.98 53.57
CA ALA A 19 -10.92 62.69 53.91
C ALA A 19 -10.61 61.16 54.03
N ARG A 20 -11.54 60.38 54.63
CA ARG A 20 -11.37 58.94 54.67
C ARG A 20 -11.39 58.27 53.32
N VAL A 21 -12.25 58.67 52.41
CA VAL A 21 -12.28 58.19 51.02
C VAL A 21 -10.98 58.51 50.28
N LEU A 22 -10.48 59.77 50.42
CA LEU A 22 -9.21 60.15 49.83
C LEU A 22 -8.02 59.40 50.41
N ILE A 23 -7.98 59.15 51.69
CA ILE A 23 -6.96 58.30 52.34
C ILE A 23 -7.05 56.86 51.89
N GLN A 24 -8.27 56.31 51.77
CA GLN A 24 -8.46 54.94 51.19
C GLN A 24 -7.95 54.85 49.76
N TRP A 25 -8.28 55.83 48.92
CA TRP A 25 -7.76 55.86 47.54
C TRP A 25 -6.22 56.03 47.50
N ALA A 26 -5.66 56.87 48.34
CA ALA A 26 -4.20 57.05 48.40
C ALA A 26 -3.48 55.78 48.90
N VAL A 27 -4.07 55.08 49.88
CA VAL A 27 -3.56 53.78 50.38
C VAL A 27 -3.71 52.70 49.31
N THR A 28 -4.86 52.65 48.61
CA THR A 28 -5.07 51.67 47.53
C THR A 28 -4.12 51.89 46.38
N ILE A 29 -3.92 53.13 45.96
CA ILE A 29 -2.94 53.49 44.90
C ILE A 29 -1.50 53.20 45.36
N GLY A 30 -1.19 53.49 46.62
CA GLY A 30 0.12 53.18 47.19
C GLY A 30 0.41 51.70 47.29
N VAL A 31 -0.57 50.89 47.72
CA VAL A 31 -0.47 49.45 47.78
C VAL A 31 -0.40 48.83 46.36
N ALA A 32 -1.23 49.30 45.43
CA ALA A 32 -1.16 48.89 44.03
C ALA A 32 0.20 49.27 43.38
N GLY A 33 0.71 50.45 43.64
CA GLY A 33 2.04 50.88 43.22
C GLY A 33 3.16 50.04 43.83
N ALA A 34 3.08 49.72 45.10
CA ALA A 34 4.03 48.83 45.78
C ALA A 34 3.98 47.39 45.28
N VAL A 35 2.80 46.85 45.00
CA VAL A 35 2.64 45.53 44.38
C VAL A 35 3.17 45.50 42.96
N LEU A 36 2.95 46.56 42.17
CA LEU A 36 3.52 46.70 40.83
C LEU A 36 5.03 46.86 40.87
N ALA A 37 5.57 47.64 41.83
CA ALA A 37 7.02 47.83 41.99
C ALA A 37 7.70 46.54 42.48
N LEU A 38 7.10 45.78 43.44
CA LEU A 38 7.60 44.49 43.90
C LEU A 38 7.52 43.44 42.79
N GLY A 39 6.41 43.42 42.05
CA GLY A 39 6.23 42.57 40.87
C GLY A 39 7.26 42.87 39.78
N SER A 40 7.54 44.14 39.55
CA SER A 40 8.57 44.58 38.60
C SER A 40 10.00 44.20 39.01
N VAL A 41 10.31 44.25 40.31
CA VAL A 41 11.63 43.84 40.83
C VAL A 41 11.79 42.30 40.77
N LEU A 42 10.76 41.53 41.14
CA LEU A 42 10.79 40.08 41.07
C LEU A 42 10.82 39.57 39.62
N LEU A 43 10.17 40.28 38.68
CA LEU A 43 10.17 39.93 37.27
C LEU A 43 11.44 40.47 36.54
N PHE A 44 12.07 41.53 37.05
CA PHE A 44 13.25 42.15 36.43
C PHE A 44 14.47 41.25 36.47
N ASP A 45 14.72 40.54 37.57
CA ASP A 45 15.80 39.58 37.65
C ASP A 45 15.55 38.32 36.80
N GLN A 46 14.31 37.89 36.72
CA GLN A 46 13.93 36.79 35.81
C GLN A 46 13.97 37.25 34.34
N ALA A 47 13.50 38.45 34.02
CA ALA A 47 13.60 39.01 32.67
C ALA A 47 15.06 39.28 32.29
N LYS A 48 15.89 39.85 33.23
CA LYS A 48 17.31 40.01 33.00
C LYS A 48 18.06 38.70 32.81
N ALA A 49 17.78 37.69 33.63
CA ALA A 49 18.30 36.33 33.45
C ALA A 49 17.86 35.71 32.12
N PHE A 50 16.64 35.99 31.68
CA PHE A 50 16.11 35.58 30.40
C PHE A 50 16.80 36.25 29.21
N PHE A 51 17.01 37.60 29.28
CA PHE A 51 17.73 38.34 28.23
C PHE A 51 19.22 38.01 28.21
N THR A 52 19.86 37.82 29.37
CA THR A 52 21.28 37.49 29.47
C THR A 52 21.56 36.00 29.20
N ALA A 53 20.63 35.10 29.53
CA ALA A 53 20.73 33.68 29.12
C ALA A 53 20.54 33.51 27.59
N GLY A 54 19.74 34.37 26.96
CA GLY A 54 19.62 34.47 25.50
C GLY A 54 20.90 34.98 24.83
N GLU A 55 21.67 35.82 25.50
CA GLU A 55 22.95 36.36 24.97
C GLU A 55 24.14 35.45 25.25
N ALA A 56 24.13 34.70 26.36
CA ALA A 56 25.31 33.95 26.81
C ALA A 56 25.46 32.53 26.22
N GLY A 57 24.49 32.01 25.57
CA GLY A 57 24.49 30.55 25.31
C GLY A 57 24.01 30.08 23.96
N SER A 58 23.94 30.83 22.88
CA SER A 58 23.74 30.28 21.55
C SER A 58 23.24 31.28 20.49
N ASP A 59 23.80 32.43 20.42
CA ASP A 59 23.53 33.41 19.35
C ASP A 59 23.89 32.89 17.93
N ARG A 60 24.36 31.66 17.85
CA ARG A 60 24.78 31.00 16.60
C ARG A 60 23.93 29.78 16.18
N ALA A 61 23.07 29.27 17.01
CA ALA A 61 22.24 28.12 16.59
C ALA A 61 21.03 28.60 15.77
N LYS A 62 21.09 28.37 14.47
CA LYS A 62 19.96 28.58 13.57
C LYS A 62 18.76 27.72 14.06
N ILE A 63 17.59 28.34 14.13
CA ILE A 63 16.37 27.57 14.40
C ILE A 63 16.06 26.74 13.14
N GLU A 64 16.20 25.46 13.23
CA GLU A 64 15.80 24.53 12.16
C GLU A 64 14.40 24.03 12.47
N LEU A 65 13.43 24.47 11.68
CA LEU A 65 12.12 23.86 11.68
C LEU A 65 12.23 22.51 10.97
N ALA A 66 11.83 21.42 11.64
CA ALA A 66 11.78 20.10 11.03
C ALA A 66 10.99 20.16 9.71
N PRO A 67 11.38 19.41 8.67
CA PRO A 67 10.57 19.25 7.47
C PRO A 67 9.14 18.88 7.84
N LEU A 68 8.16 19.46 7.17
CA LEU A 68 6.77 19.09 7.38
C LEU A 68 6.56 17.62 7.00
N ALA A 69 5.89 16.88 7.85
CA ALA A 69 5.35 15.59 7.47
C ALA A 69 4.44 15.80 6.25
N THR A 70 4.61 14.98 5.22
CA THR A 70 3.83 15.06 3.99
C THR A 70 3.34 13.67 3.68
N ARG A 71 2.06 13.54 3.37
CA ARG A 71 1.50 12.24 2.94
C ARG A 71 2.19 11.76 1.68
N SER A 72 2.38 10.47 1.55
CA SER A 72 2.83 9.85 0.32
C SER A 72 1.65 9.46 -0.56
N VAL A 73 1.91 9.26 -1.84
CA VAL A 73 0.87 8.94 -2.84
C VAL A 73 1.24 7.65 -3.56
N LEU A 74 0.28 6.75 -3.63
CA LEU A 74 0.37 5.51 -4.39
C LEU A 74 -0.30 5.71 -5.74
N TYR A 75 0.45 5.51 -6.82
CA TYR A 75 -0.05 5.64 -8.19
C TYR A 75 -0.14 4.29 -8.90
N ALA A 76 -1.16 4.12 -9.72
CA ALA A 76 -1.25 3.04 -10.69
C ALA A 76 -0.27 3.27 -11.87
N ALA A 77 -0.17 2.28 -12.75
CA ALA A 77 0.71 2.32 -13.92
C ALA A 77 0.36 3.45 -14.92
N ASP A 78 -0.89 3.89 -14.94
CA ASP A 78 -1.39 4.99 -15.79
C ASP A 78 -1.34 6.37 -15.12
N GLY A 79 -0.84 6.44 -13.87
CA GLY A 79 -0.77 7.67 -13.08
C GLY A 79 -2.03 7.97 -12.25
N THR A 80 -3.05 7.15 -12.30
CA THR A 80 -4.23 7.27 -11.42
C THR A 80 -3.81 7.09 -9.96
N ILE A 81 -4.32 7.93 -9.06
CA ILE A 81 -4.09 7.81 -7.63
C ILE A 81 -4.87 6.60 -7.09
N LEU A 82 -4.15 5.68 -6.46
CA LEU A 82 -4.73 4.50 -5.81
C LEU A 82 -5.03 4.77 -4.33
N GLN A 83 -4.11 5.42 -3.63
CA GLN A 83 -4.23 5.67 -2.21
C GLN A 83 -3.29 6.78 -1.74
N TYR A 84 -3.74 7.53 -0.74
CA TYR A 84 -2.87 8.40 0.06
C TYR A 84 -2.37 7.63 1.28
N LEU A 85 -1.07 7.74 1.56
CA LEU A 85 -0.44 7.09 2.72
C LEU A 85 -0.03 8.18 3.71
N HIS A 86 -0.71 8.24 4.84
CA HIS A 86 -0.41 9.16 5.95
C HIS A 86 -0.57 8.45 7.30
N GLY A 87 0.05 9.03 8.34
CA GLY A 87 -0.17 8.60 9.71
C GLY A 87 -1.40 9.28 10.32
N GLU A 88 -1.32 9.61 11.62
CA GLU A 88 -2.37 10.39 12.31
C GLU A 88 -2.50 11.82 11.77
N GLU A 89 -1.42 12.35 11.13
CA GLU A 89 -1.37 13.68 10.55
C GLU A 89 -1.46 13.58 9.02
N ASP A 90 -2.63 13.92 8.46
CA ASP A 90 -2.74 14.15 7.01
C ASP A 90 -2.30 15.59 6.70
N ARG A 91 -1.23 15.74 5.91
CA ARG A 91 -0.67 17.05 5.56
C ARG A 91 -0.16 17.06 4.13
N LEU A 92 -0.54 18.10 3.42
CA LEU A 92 -0.05 18.43 2.09
C LEU A 92 0.36 19.90 2.05
N PRO A 93 1.66 20.22 2.21
CA PRO A 93 2.15 21.60 2.18
C PRO A 93 1.91 22.25 0.82
N VAL A 94 1.48 23.51 0.86
CA VAL A 94 1.29 24.33 -0.33
C VAL A 94 2.00 25.67 -0.17
N PRO A 95 2.57 26.26 -1.24
CA PRO A 95 3.14 27.59 -1.19
C PRO A 95 2.05 28.64 -1.00
N ILE A 96 2.38 29.75 -0.35
CA ILE A 96 1.42 30.80 0.04
C ILE A 96 0.75 31.46 -1.17
N ASP A 97 1.40 31.53 -2.31
CA ASP A 97 0.88 32.09 -3.56
C ASP A 97 -0.28 31.26 -4.17
N LYS A 98 -0.46 30.02 -3.73
CA LYS A 98 -1.61 29.17 -4.08
C LYS A 98 -2.82 29.40 -3.17
N VAL A 99 -2.62 30.05 -2.02
CA VAL A 99 -3.72 30.35 -1.09
C VAL A 99 -4.42 31.63 -1.52
N PRO A 100 -5.76 31.63 -1.79
CA PRO A 100 -6.48 32.82 -2.17
C PRO A 100 -6.37 33.93 -1.13
N GLN A 101 -6.14 35.17 -1.57
CA GLN A 101 -5.92 36.31 -0.67
C GLN A 101 -7.08 36.50 0.33
N HIS A 102 -8.32 36.22 -0.06
CA HIS A 102 -9.48 36.34 0.84
C HIS A 102 -9.44 35.30 1.98
N VAL A 103 -8.85 34.10 1.74
CA VAL A 103 -8.65 33.09 2.77
C VAL A 103 -7.54 33.52 3.72
N VAL A 104 -6.44 34.06 3.18
CA VAL A 104 -5.34 34.64 3.99
C VAL A 104 -5.89 35.73 4.88
N THR A 105 -6.69 36.65 4.34
CA THR A 105 -7.30 37.75 5.10
C THR A 105 -8.21 37.18 6.22
N ALA A 106 -9.02 36.19 5.95
CA ALA A 106 -9.88 35.55 6.96
C ALA A 106 -9.08 34.97 8.13
N VAL A 107 -7.96 34.28 7.83
CA VAL A 107 -7.07 33.72 8.89
C VAL A 107 -6.39 34.86 9.68
N LEU A 108 -5.92 35.88 9.02
CA LEU A 108 -5.30 37.05 9.71
C LEU A 108 -6.31 37.75 10.61
N ASP A 109 -7.51 38.00 10.13
CA ASP A 109 -8.56 38.64 10.92
C ASP A 109 -9.02 37.78 12.10
N ALA A 110 -8.97 36.42 11.94
CA ALA A 110 -9.30 35.50 13.01
C ALA A 110 -8.23 35.48 14.10
N GLU A 111 -6.94 35.40 13.72
CA GLU A 111 -5.84 35.04 14.62
C GLU A 111 -4.92 36.19 14.94
N ASP A 112 -4.62 37.12 13.98
CA ASP A 112 -3.62 38.18 14.15
C ASP A 112 -3.81 39.28 13.10
N GLU A 113 -4.82 40.15 13.29
CA GLU A 113 -5.24 41.20 12.32
C GLU A 113 -4.14 42.14 11.85
N ARG A 114 -3.10 42.34 12.69
CA ARG A 114 -1.99 43.23 12.43
C ARG A 114 -0.68 42.50 12.22
N PHE A 115 -0.70 41.26 11.82
CA PHE A 115 0.46 40.40 11.69
C PHE A 115 1.62 41.02 10.93
N TYR A 116 1.35 41.79 9.88
CA TYR A 116 2.38 42.47 9.08
C TYR A 116 2.84 43.83 9.66
N GLU A 117 2.14 44.34 10.69
CA GLU A 117 2.42 45.66 11.27
C GLU A 117 3.27 45.62 12.54
N HIS A 118 3.20 44.50 13.30
CA HIS A 118 3.94 44.36 14.54
C HIS A 118 5.11 43.39 14.40
N GLY A 119 6.00 43.37 15.38
CA GLY A 119 7.08 42.40 15.50
C GLY A 119 6.61 41.02 16.04
N PRO A 120 7.55 40.21 16.54
CA PRO A 120 7.25 38.84 17.05
C PRO A 120 6.21 38.84 18.17
N LEU A 121 6.10 39.92 18.92
CA LEU A 121 5.14 40.08 20.01
C LEU A 121 4.28 41.32 19.74
N ASP A 122 2.95 41.17 19.87
CA ASP A 122 2.02 42.30 19.83
C ASP A 122 1.61 42.78 21.23
N LEU A 123 2.34 43.73 21.76
CA LEU A 123 2.11 44.29 23.10
C LEU A 123 0.71 44.93 23.24
N ARG A 124 0.15 45.50 22.15
CA ARG A 124 -1.19 46.09 22.18
C ARG A 124 -2.27 45.01 22.34
N SER A 125 -2.18 43.95 21.56
CA SER A 125 -3.12 42.83 21.68
C SER A 125 -2.97 42.07 22.97
N MET A 126 -1.76 41.92 23.48
CA MET A 126 -1.53 41.32 24.83
C MET A 126 -2.14 42.19 25.94
N THR A 127 -2.02 43.51 25.89
CA THR A 127 -2.60 44.43 26.88
C THR A 127 -4.15 44.41 26.78
N ARG A 128 -4.70 44.47 25.55
CA ARG A 128 -6.14 44.40 25.31
C ARG A 128 -6.70 43.09 25.88
N ALA A 129 -6.10 41.94 25.52
CA ALA A 129 -6.54 40.64 26.00
C ALA A 129 -6.47 40.50 27.54
N LEU A 130 -5.44 41.11 28.18
CA LEU A 130 -5.34 41.15 29.65
C LEU A 130 -6.52 41.89 30.28
N VAL A 131 -6.84 43.09 29.76
CA VAL A 131 -7.96 43.91 30.26
C VAL A 131 -9.28 43.21 30.04
N SER A 132 -9.54 42.69 28.83
CA SER A 132 -10.77 41.99 28.48
C SER A 132 -10.98 40.73 29.35
N ASN A 133 -9.93 39.94 29.59
CA ASN A 133 -10.00 38.74 30.44
C ASN A 133 -10.22 39.08 31.92
N LEU A 134 -9.67 40.19 32.41
CA LEU A 134 -9.91 40.68 33.75
C LEU A 134 -11.36 41.19 33.95
N GLU A 135 -11.91 41.85 32.93
CA GLU A 135 -13.31 42.32 32.94
C GLU A 135 -14.30 41.18 32.83
N ALA A 136 -14.01 40.15 32.00
CA ALA A 136 -14.86 38.98 31.80
C ALA A 136 -14.78 37.97 32.99
N GLY A 137 -13.72 38.00 33.79
CA GLY A 137 -13.45 36.99 34.83
C GLY A 137 -13.04 35.63 34.31
N GLU A 138 -12.84 35.53 32.99
CA GLU A 138 -12.43 34.28 32.28
C GLU A 138 -11.53 34.63 31.08
N ILE A 139 -10.88 33.61 30.48
CA ILE A 139 -10.04 33.81 29.32
C ILE A 139 -10.92 33.94 28.06
N SER A 140 -11.36 35.15 27.75
CA SER A 140 -12.23 35.49 26.61
C SER A 140 -11.43 35.80 25.33
N GLU A 141 -10.27 36.49 25.46
CA GLU A 141 -9.41 36.85 24.33
C GLU A 141 -8.00 36.27 24.44
N GLY A 142 -7.41 35.93 23.28
CA GLY A 142 -6.01 35.51 23.13
C GLY A 142 -5.15 36.62 22.59
N GLY A 143 -3.96 36.86 23.21
CA GLY A 143 -2.99 37.85 22.75
C GLY A 143 -1.73 37.25 22.15
N SER A 144 -1.76 36.01 21.66
CA SER A 144 -0.60 35.35 21.02
C SER A 144 -0.56 35.64 19.53
N THR A 145 0.59 35.99 19.00
CA THR A 145 0.81 36.22 17.57
C THR A 145 0.87 34.90 16.78
N ILE A 146 0.66 34.95 15.46
CA ILE A 146 0.87 33.81 14.55
C ILE A 146 2.27 33.22 14.72
N THR A 147 3.31 34.05 14.86
CA THR A 147 4.69 33.60 15.10
C THR A 147 4.81 32.78 16.39
N GLN A 148 4.18 33.25 17.48
CA GLN A 148 4.16 32.51 18.74
C GLN A 148 3.40 31.20 18.64
N GLN A 149 2.28 31.17 17.91
CA GLN A 149 1.51 29.96 17.66
C GLN A 149 2.31 28.93 16.83
N LEU A 150 3.02 29.37 15.79
CA LEU A 150 3.90 28.52 15.00
C LEU A 150 5.00 27.90 15.87
N VAL A 151 5.69 28.70 16.67
CA VAL A 151 6.73 28.22 17.60
C VAL A 151 6.16 27.21 18.58
N LYS A 152 5.00 27.49 19.17
CA LYS A 152 4.31 26.59 20.09
C LYS A 152 4.03 25.22 19.45
N THR A 153 3.57 25.22 18.20
CA THR A 153 3.14 24.00 17.50
C THR A 153 4.33 23.23 16.92
N ALA A 154 5.37 23.94 16.41
CA ALA A 154 6.46 23.32 15.67
C ALA A 154 7.69 22.96 16.53
N LEU A 155 7.89 23.62 17.67
CA LEU A 155 9.13 23.52 18.43
C LEU A 155 8.97 23.14 19.92
N LEU A 156 7.77 23.25 20.50
CA LEU A 156 7.57 23.06 21.94
C LEU A 156 6.72 21.85 22.28
N ASN A 157 7.07 21.17 23.37
CA ASN A 157 6.27 20.06 23.92
C ASN A 157 4.96 20.53 24.57
N PRO A 158 3.88 19.71 24.58
CA PRO A 158 2.53 20.09 25.03
C PRO A 158 2.39 20.45 26.51
N LYS A 159 3.36 20.18 27.38
CA LYS A 159 3.26 20.47 28.83
C LYS A 159 3.12 21.96 29.09
N GLN A 160 2.05 22.35 29.82
CA GLN A 160 1.76 23.73 30.15
C GLN A 160 2.55 24.19 31.40
N ASP A 161 3.46 25.17 31.22
CA ASP A 161 4.22 25.82 32.28
C ASP A 161 4.41 27.32 31.96
N VAL A 162 4.55 28.16 32.97
CA VAL A 162 4.83 29.62 32.83
C VAL A 162 6.14 29.84 32.06
N ASN A 163 7.13 28.98 32.26
CA ASN A 163 8.39 29.00 31.54
C ASN A 163 8.21 28.82 30.04
N ARG A 164 7.17 28.06 29.60
CA ARG A 164 6.87 27.83 28.19
C ARG A 164 6.48 29.14 27.47
N LYS A 165 5.70 30.04 28.11
CA LYS A 165 5.28 31.30 27.48
C LYS A 165 6.46 32.25 27.24
N LEU A 166 7.46 32.19 28.11
CA LEU A 166 8.73 32.93 27.92
C LEU A 166 9.56 32.28 26.81
N GLN A 167 9.59 30.94 26.71
CA GLN A 167 10.27 30.28 25.65
C GLN A 167 9.60 30.52 24.27
N GLU A 168 8.26 30.51 24.19
CA GLU A 168 7.51 30.89 22.98
C GLU A 168 7.91 32.28 22.50
N ALA A 169 7.94 33.26 23.41
CA ALA A 169 8.31 34.63 23.09
C ALA A 169 9.77 34.75 22.58
N SER A 170 10.71 34.10 23.28
CA SER A 170 12.13 34.11 22.89
C SER A 170 12.33 33.46 21.52
N LEU A 171 11.73 32.30 21.28
CA LEU A 171 11.84 31.60 19.99
C LEU A 171 11.14 32.39 18.88
N ALA A 172 10.01 33.03 19.14
CA ALA A 172 9.32 33.87 18.17
C ALA A 172 10.20 35.03 17.72
N ILE A 173 10.91 35.72 18.67
CA ILE A 173 11.85 36.77 18.36
C ILE A 173 13.00 36.26 17.46
N ARG A 174 13.53 35.08 17.76
CA ARG A 174 14.60 34.46 16.98
C ARG A 174 14.12 34.02 15.59
N LEU A 175 12.90 33.48 15.49
CA LEU A 175 12.35 33.04 14.24
C LEU A 175 12.11 34.18 13.26
N GLU A 176 11.55 35.31 13.70
CA GLU A 176 11.36 36.52 12.87
C GLU A 176 12.65 37.20 12.43
N ARG A 177 13.78 36.93 13.11
CA ARG A 177 15.11 37.38 12.61
C ARG A 177 15.63 36.52 11.46
N GLN A 178 15.09 35.29 11.28
CA GLN A 178 15.57 34.30 10.30
C GLN A 178 14.62 34.12 9.13
N MET A 179 13.34 34.39 9.32
CA MET A 179 12.28 34.18 8.32
C MET A 179 11.46 35.46 8.17
N SER A 180 11.04 35.74 6.95
CA SER A 180 10.10 36.82 6.66
C SER A 180 8.70 36.51 7.21
N LYS A 181 7.86 37.52 7.38
CA LYS A 181 6.46 37.37 7.78
C LYS A 181 5.69 36.43 6.83
N THR A 182 5.96 36.51 5.53
CA THR A 182 5.33 35.65 4.50
C THR A 182 5.74 34.20 4.67
N GLU A 183 7.02 33.92 4.88
CA GLU A 183 7.50 32.53 5.12
C GLU A 183 6.93 31.94 6.43
N ILE A 184 6.81 32.82 7.48
CA ILE A 184 6.20 32.40 8.75
C ILE A 184 4.72 32.06 8.56
N LEU A 185 3.97 32.89 7.82
CA LEU A 185 2.56 32.66 7.54
C LEU A 185 2.36 31.39 6.70
N GLU A 186 3.17 31.20 5.66
CA GLU A 186 3.16 29.96 4.85
C GLU A 186 3.40 28.76 5.73
N ARG A 187 4.43 28.79 6.56
CA ARG A 187 4.74 27.70 7.48
C ARG A 187 3.62 27.44 8.47
N TYR A 188 2.99 28.50 8.99
CA TYR A 188 1.85 28.42 9.91
C TYR A 188 0.65 27.74 9.26
N LEU A 189 0.22 28.22 8.08
CA LEU A 189 -0.91 27.67 7.33
C LEU A 189 -0.71 26.21 6.94
N ASN A 190 0.54 25.78 6.79
CA ASN A 190 0.90 24.39 6.51
C ASN A 190 1.11 23.51 7.77
N THR A 191 1.08 24.11 8.98
CA THR A 191 1.38 23.40 10.24
C THR A 191 0.16 23.22 11.12
N VAL A 192 -0.73 24.22 11.17
CA VAL A 192 -1.83 24.27 12.13
C VAL A 192 -2.87 23.17 11.89
N TYR A 193 -3.44 22.67 12.99
CA TYR A 193 -4.46 21.65 12.99
C TYR A 193 -5.85 22.24 12.81
N PHE A 194 -6.62 21.71 11.88
CA PHE A 194 -7.98 22.14 11.54
C PHE A 194 -9.08 21.16 12.01
N GLY A 195 -8.73 20.10 12.71
CA GLY A 195 -9.68 19.05 13.11
C GLY A 195 -9.72 17.87 12.13
N ASN A 196 -10.37 16.79 12.53
CA ASN A 196 -10.60 15.59 11.71
C ASN A 196 -9.36 15.05 10.97
N GLY A 197 -8.18 15.08 11.64
CA GLY A 197 -6.91 14.62 11.07
C GLY A 197 -6.21 15.61 10.15
N ALA A 198 -6.86 16.71 9.75
CA ALA A 198 -6.33 17.67 8.78
C ALA A 198 -5.31 18.64 9.40
N TYR A 199 -4.06 18.55 8.97
CA TYR A 199 -2.97 19.45 9.34
C TYR A 199 -2.56 20.28 8.12
N GLY A 200 -2.68 21.60 8.23
CA GLY A 200 -2.49 22.53 7.12
C GLY A 200 -3.73 22.75 6.27
N LEU A 201 -3.72 23.91 5.58
CA LEU A 201 -4.91 24.43 4.90
C LEU A 201 -5.36 23.58 3.71
N GLN A 202 -4.44 22.97 2.94
CA GLN A 202 -4.79 22.09 1.81
C GLN A 202 -5.50 20.84 2.31
N ALA A 203 -4.96 20.17 3.33
CA ALA A 203 -5.60 18.98 3.91
C ALA A 203 -6.99 19.33 4.48
N ALA A 204 -7.15 20.53 5.06
CA ALA A 204 -8.46 21.01 5.54
C ALA A 204 -9.43 21.29 4.38
N ALA A 205 -8.98 21.89 3.28
CA ALA A 205 -9.79 22.13 2.10
C ALA A 205 -10.31 20.81 1.49
N GLU A 206 -9.46 19.80 1.39
CA GLU A 206 -9.85 18.47 0.92
C GLU A 206 -10.79 17.77 1.91
N ARG A 207 -10.49 17.82 3.22
CA ARG A 207 -11.27 17.14 4.25
C ARG A 207 -12.69 17.63 4.38
N TYR A 208 -12.86 18.97 4.37
CA TYR A 208 -14.17 19.57 4.60
C TYR A 208 -14.95 19.88 3.33
N TYR A 209 -14.26 20.09 2.20
CA TYR A 209 -14.89 20.58 0.98
C TYR A 209 -14.54 19.79 -0.29
N GLN A 210 -13.68 18.77 -0.21
CA GLN A 210 -13.22 17.97 -1.36
C GLN A 210 -12.70 18.85 -2.51
N THR A 211 -11.96 19.91 -2.16
CA THR A 211 -11.45 20.88 -3.12
C THR A 211 -10.01 21.24 -2.82
N ASP A 212 -9.33 21.76 -3.82
CA ASP A 212 -7.99 22.31 -3.64
C ASP A 212 -8.05 23.68 -2.94
N VAL A 213 -6.98 24.04 -2.25
CA VAL A 213 -6.89 25.30 -1.49
C VAL A 213 -7.09 26.54 -2.37
N ASP A 214 -6.63 26.51 -3.62
CA ASP A 214 -6.74 27.62 -4.58
C ASP A 214 -8.17 27.89 -5.05
N LYS A 215 -9.09 26.95 -4.81
CA LYS A 215 -10.50 27.01 -5.16
C LYS A 215 -11.41 27.35 -3.97
N LEU A 216 -10.85 27.54 -2.78
CA LEU A 216 -11.64 27.88 -1.59
C LEU A 216 -12.37 29.21 -1.77
N THR A 217 -13.68 29.20 -1.50
CA THR A 217 -14.49 30.41 -1.42
C THR A 217 -14.22 31.18 -0.11
N LEU A 218 -14.66 32.43 -0.04
CA LEU A 218 -14.52 33.22 1.19
C LEU A 218 -15.28 32.57 2.37
N ALA A 219 -16.50 32.07 2.15
CA ALA A 219 -17.28 31.39 3.18
C ALA A 219 -16.55 30.16 3.75
N GLN A 220 -15.95 29.36 2.86
CA GLN A 220 -15.14 28.20 3.24
C GLN A 220 -13.89 28.61 4.02
N GLY A 221 -13.16 29.62 3.53
CA GLY A 221 -11.97 30.15 4.20
C GLY A 221 -12.26 30.69 5.60
N VAL A 222 -13.37 31.41 5.78
CA VAL A 222 -13.78 31.94 7.08
C VAL A 222 -14.12 30.80 8.07
N LEU A 223 -14.83 29.76 7.62
CA LEU A 223 -15.06 28.62 8.50
C LEU A 223 -13.74 27.96 8.91
N LEU A 224 -12.85 27.67 7.95
CA LEU A 224 -11.57 27.06 8.26
C LEU A 224 -10.74 27.92 9.22
N ALA A 225 -10.70 29.25 9.03
CA ALA A 225 -10.06 30.16 9.98
C ALA A 225 -10.66 30.05 11.40
N GLY A 226 -11.97 29.81 11.50
CA GLY A 226 -12.67 29.59 12.77
C GLY A 226 -12.28 28.32 13.51
N LEU A 227 -11.86 27.27 12.79
CA LEU A 227 -11.46 26.00 13.39
C LEU A 227 -10.11 26.08 14.10
N ILE A 228 -9.19 26.95 13.66
CA ILE A 228 -7.79 26.99 14.12
C ILE A 228 -7.68 27.07 15.65
N ARG A 229 -8.48 27.90 16.29
CA ARG A 229 -8.38 28.16 17.72
C ARG A 229 -8.76 26.96 18.58
N ASN A 230 -9.81 26.22 18.19
CA ASN A 230 -10.28 25.04 18.91
C ASN A 230 -11.01 24.08 17.95
N PRO A 231 -10.26 23.32 17.14
CA PRO A 231 -10.80 22.52 16.04
C PRO A 231 -11.71 21.36 16.49
N VAL A 232 -11.56 20.88 17.73
CA VAL A 232 -12.42 19.83 18.26
C VAL A 232 -13.75 20.38 18.74
N PHE A 233 -13.75 21.56 19.37
CA PHE A 233 -14.95 22.23 19.84
C PHE A 233 -15.79 22.80 18.68
N ALA A 234 -15.14 23.43 17.72
CA ALA A 234 -15.78 24.02 16.56
C ALA A 234 -15.90 23.07 15.35
N ASP A 235 -15.87 21.76 15.60
CA ASP A 235 -16.01 20.75 14.54
C ASP A 235 -17.38 20.85 13.85
N PRO A 236 -17.44 21.18 12.55
CA PRO A 236 -18.72 21.37 11.86
C PRO A 236 -19.54 20.07 11.72
N TYR A 237 -18.91 18.90 11.84
CA TYR A 237 -19.55 17.61 11.73
C TYR A 237 -20.21 17.17 13.05
N ASN A 238 -19.52 17.38 14.17
CA ASN A 238 -19.98 16.93 15.48
C ASN A 238 -20.64 18.05 16.31
N ASN A 239 -20.21 19.32 16.10
CA ASN A 239 -20.66 20.48 16.85
C ASN A 239 -21.05 21.64 15.90
N PRO A 240 -22.07 21.49 15.03
CA PRO A 240 -22.37 22.46 13.97
C PRO A 240 -22.78 23.83 14.49
N GLU A 241 -23.43 23.92 15.66
CA GLU A 241 -23.81 25.22 16.25
C GLU A 241 -22.60 26.01 16.74
N ASP A 242 -21.64 25.37 17.38
CA ASP A 242 -20.39 26.01 17.80
C ASP A 242 -19.53 26.43 16.62
N ALA A 243 -19.48 25.58 15.57
CA ALA A 243 -18.81 25.91 14.30
C ALA A 243 -19.42 27.14 13.64
N ARG A 244 -20.77 27.21 13.59
CA ARG A 244 -21.52 28.36 13.08
C ARG A 244 -21.24 29.61 13.88
N GLY A 245 -21.37 29.53 15.22
CA GLY A 245 -21.10 30.64 16.12
C GLY A 245 -19.67 31.19 15.95
N ARG A 246 -18.70 30.31 15.83
CA ARG A 246 -17.30 30.72 15.65
C ARG A 246 -17.06 31.37 14.30
N ARG A 247 -17.63 30.83 13.23
CA ARG A 247 -17.60 31.40 11.87
C ARG A 247 -18.17 32.83 11.88
N ASP A 248 -19.36 32.98 12.46
CA ASP A 248 -20.11 34.24 12.46
C ASP A 248 -19.35 35.35 13.21
N VAL A 249 -18.65 35.03 14.30
CA VAL A 249 -17.76 35.96 15.01
C VAL A 249 -16.65 36.49 14.09
N ILE A 250 -16.08 35.64 13.24
CA ILE A 250 -15.02 36.07 12.30
C ILE A 250 -15.64 36.93 11.18
N ILE A 251 -16.81 36.58 10.64
CA ILE A 251 -17.55 37.36 9.66
C ILE A 251 -17.78 38.78 10.20
N ASP A 252 -18.30 38.89 11.44
CA ASP A 252 -18.53 40.19 12.07
C ASP A 252 -17.23 40.98 12.27
N ARG A 253 -16.13 40.30 12.54
CA ARG A 253 -14.81 40.95 12.66
C ARG A 253 -14.31 41.46 11.30
N MET A 254 -14.42 40.68 10.25
CA MET A 254 -14.09 41.09 8.87
C MET A 254 -14.91 42.29 8.42
N ALA A 255 -16.20 42.33 8.75
CA ALA A 255 -17.06 43.47 8.44
C ALA A 255 -16.64 44.71 9.23
N ARG A 256 -16.30 44.62 10.52
CA ARG A 256 -15.78 45.72 11.33
C ARG A 256 -14.45 46.28 10.83
N LEU A 257 -13.59 45.43 10.29
CA LEU A 257 -12.30 45.81 9.72
C LEU A 257 -12.43 46.35 8.27
N GLY A 258 -13.63 46.29 7.68
CA GLY A 258 -13.90 46.79 6.34
C GLY A 258 -13.41 45.86 5.21
N HIS A 259 -13.09 44.62 5.51
CA HIS A 259 -12.65 43.65 4.53
C HIS A 259 -13.85 43.01 3.75
N ILE A 260 -15.04 43.11 4.32
CA ILE A 260 -16.30 42.73 3.68
C ILE A 260 -17.38 43.80 3.97
N THR A 261 -18.39 43.87 3.12
CA THR A 261 -19.53 44.76 3.36
C THR A 261 -20.53 44.12 4.34
N PRO A 262 -21.43 44.92 4.98
CA PRO A 262 -22.49 44.38 5.83
C PRO A 262 -23.41 43.38 5.08
N ASP A 263 -23.72 43.64 3.80
CA ASP A 263 -24.53 42.74 2.99
C ASP A 263 -23.86 41.40 2.72
N GLN A 264 -22.56 41.44 2.40
CA GLN A 264 -21.74 40.22 2.30
C GLN A 264 -21.68 39.45 3.61
N ALA A 265 -21.61 40.13 4.76
CA ALA A 265 -21.66 39.45 6.05
C ALA A 265 -22.96 38.67 6.28
N VAL A 266 -24.10 39.21 5.83
CA VAL A 266 -25.38 38.52 5.91
C VAL A 266 -25.39 37.29 5.00
N GLU A 267 -24.92 37.41 3.76
CA GLU A 267 -24.82 36.31 2.81
C GLU A 267 -23.90 35.17 3.35
N LEU A 268 -22.72 35.50 3.84
CA LEU A 268 -21.76 34.54 4.36
C LEU A 268 -22.28 33.77 5.59
N LYS A 269 -23.07 34.43 6.45
CA LYS A 269 -23.70 33.78 7.62
C LYS A 269 -24.83 32.82 7.20
N ALA A 270 -25.46 33.04 6.05
CA ALA A 270 -26.49 32.17 5.51
C ALA A 270 -25.94 30.91 4.82
N GLU A 271 -24.64 30.89 4.47
CA GLU A 271 -24.02 29.73 3.83
C GLU A 271 -24.08 28.48 4.72
N PRO A 272 -24.40 27.31 4.15
CA PRO A 272 -24.45 26.07 4.91
C PRO A 272 -23.03 25.64 5.39
N LEU A 273 -23.01 24.90 6.49
CA LEU A 273 -21.81 24.22 6.94
C LEU A 273 -21.55 22.98 6.06
N PRO A 274 -20.29 22.52 5.95
CA PRO A 274 -20.00 21.28 5.26
C PRO A 274 -20.66 20.09 5.97
N THR A 275 -21.24 19.20 5.19
CA THR A 275 -21.77 17.93 5.71
C THR A 275 -20.63 16.90 5.81
N PRO A 276 -20.69 15.96 6.78
CA PRO A 276 -19.74 14.86 6.79
C PRO A 276 -19.75 14.18 5.42
N VAL A 277 -18.65 14.33 4.73
CA VAL A 277 -18.38 13.42 3.64
C VAL A 277 -17.97 12.13 4.33
N PRO A 278 -18.62 10.97 4.06
CA PRO A 278 -18.01 9.72 4.42
C PRO A 278 -16.55 9.87 3.99
N GLU A 279 -15.59 9.52 4.88
CA GLU A 279 -14.27 9.23 4.32
C GLU A 279 -14.63 8.42 3.11
N ALA A 280 -14.42 8.97 1.91
CA ALA A 280 -14.29 8.13 0.79
C ALA A 280 -13.33 7.10 1.36
N GLU A 281 -13.83 5.91 1.75
CA GLU A 281 -12.98 4.76 1.71
C GLU A 281 -12.29 5.05 0.40
N VAL A 282 -11.04 5.53 0.48
CA VAL A 282 -10.25 5.61 -0.73
C VAL A 282 -10.38 4.18 -1.15
N GLU A 283 -11.22 3.97 -2.17
CA GLU A 283 -11.51 2.64 -2.72
C GLU A 283 -10.17 2.08 -3.10
N GLY A 284 -9.39 1.64 -2.16
CA GLY A 284 -7.98 1.45 -2.33
C GLY A 284 -7.29 0.74 -1.18
N SER A 285 -7.90 0.62 -0.04
CA SER A 285 -7.41 -0.31 0.98
C SER A 285 -7.83 -1.72 0.58
N ASN A 286 -7.29 -2.20 -0.52
CA ASN A 286 -7.42 -3.56 -0.99
C ASN A 286 -6.12 -4.34 -0.70
N TYR A 287 -6.13 -5.62 -0.99
CA TYR A 287 -4.96 -6.47 -0.79
C TYR A 287 -3.71 -5.97 -1.53
N PHE A 288 -3.89 -5.37 -2.71
CA PHE A 288 -2.77 -4.86 -3.51
C PHE A 288 -2.07 -3.68 -2.82
N THR A 289 -2.82 -2.65 -2.43
CA THR A 289 -2.23 -1.47 -1.78
C THR A 289 -1.61 -1.83 -0.44
N ARG A 290 -2.25 -2.74 0.33
CA ARG A 290 -1.70 -3.29 1.55
C ARG A 290 -0.37 -4.01 1.30
N HIS A 291 -0.32 -4.88 0.30
CA HIS A 291 0.90 -5.62 -0.05
C HIS A 291 2.04 -4.66 -0.46
N VAL A 292 1.74 -3.61 -1.24
CA VAL A 292 2.73 -2.59 -1.60
C VAL A 292 3.27 -1.88 -0.35
N VAL A 293 2.40 -1.50 0.58
CA VAL A 293 2.83 -0.88 1.85
C VAL A 293 3.69 -1.85 2.67
N ASP A 294 3.30 -3.11 2.76
CA ASP A 294 4.07 -4.14 3.47
C ASP A 294 5.47 -4.34 2.84
N LEU A 295 5.59 -4.29 1.51
CA LEU A 295 6.87 -4.31 0.81
C LEU A 295 7.74 -3.09 1.18
N LEU A 296 7.17 -1.89 1.17
CA LEU A 296 7.89 -0.66 1.50
C LEU A 296 8.39 -0.63 2.94
N LEU A 297 7.64 -1.23 3.87
CA LEU A 297 8.00 -1.27 5.28
C LEU A 297 9.00 -2.38 5.62
N ASN A 298 8.89 -3.55 4.99
CA ASN A 298 9.62 -4.75 5.40
C ASN A 298 10.80 -5.10 4.49
N ASP A 299 10.83 -4.61 3.24
CA ASP A 299 11.91 -4.92 2.30
C ASP A 299 12.82 -3.71 2.10
N GLU A 300 14.04 -3.80 2.62
CA GLU A 300 15.04 -2.74 2.55
C GLU A 300 15.49 -2.38 1.13
N ARG A 301 15.23 -3.24 0.14
CA ARG A 301 15.58 -2.98 -1.27
C ARG A 301 14.94 -1.73 -1.83
N TYR A 302 13.77 -1.32 -1.30
CA TYR A 302 12.99 -0.19 -1.81
C TYR A 302 13.45 1.16 -1.24
N LEU A 303 13.63 1.26 0.07
CA LEU A 303 13.89 2.53 0.76
C LEU A 303 15.16 2.51 1.63
N GLY A 304 15.81 1.36 1.79
CA GLY A 304 16.96 1.21 2.68
C GLY A 304 16.64 1.47 4.16
N GLY A 305 17.67 1.68 4.96
CA GLY A 305 17.53 2.12 6.34
C GLY A 305 16.85 1.13 7.29
N THR A 306 16.52 1.61 8.48
CA THR A 306 15.77 0.87 9.50
C THR A 306 14.27 0.85 9.22
N GLU A 307 13.54 -0.07 9.82
CA GLU A 307 12.07 -0.12 9.75
C GLU A 307 11.41 1.19 10.19
N ALA A 308 11.92 1.81 11.26
CA ALA A 308 11.40 3.10 11.74
C ALA A 308 11.63 4.23 10.74
N GLU A 309 12.76 4.23 10.02
CA GLU A 309 13.03 5.20 8.95
C GLU A 309 12.12 4.97 7.75
N ARG A 310 11.93 3.71 7.32
CA ARG A 310 11.00 3.37 6.25
C ARG A 310 9.57 3.78 6.60
N ASN A 311 9.10 3.48 7.82
CA ASN A 311 7.80 3.90 8.30
C ASN A 311 7.63 5.43 8.21
N ARG A 312 8.63 6.18 8.69
CA ARG A 312 8.62 7.65 8.60
C ARG A 312 8.57 8.14 7.15
N LEU A 313 9.36 7.54 6.25
CA LEU A 313 9.35 7.91 4.84
C LEU A 313 8.01 7.62 4.18
N VAL A 314 7.46 6.43 4.38
CA VAL A 314 6.19 6.00 3.77
C VAL A 314 5.03 6.88 4.21
N PHE A 315 4.91 7.24 5.49
CA PHE A 315 3.75 7.95 6.00
C PHE A 315 3.94 9.44 6.21
N ARG A 316 5.18 9.96 6.13
CA ARG A 316 5.50 11.36 6.41
C ARG A 316 6.52 11.97 5.44
N GLY A 317 7.04 11.18 4.50
CA GLY A 317 8.13 11.60 3.61
C GLY A 317 7.67 12.29 2.33
N GLY A 318 6.38 12.19 1.98
CA GLY A 318 5.86 12.75 0.73
C GLY A 318 6.34 12.01 -0.51
N LEU A 319 6.40 10.67 -0.42
CA LEU A 319 6.85 9.84 -1.53
C LEU A 319 5.79 9.76 -2.64
N ASN A 320 6.24 9.76 -3.90
CA ASN A 320 5.45 9.36 -5.05
C ASN A 320 5.83 7.93 -5.43
N ILE A 321 4.91 6.98 -5.18
CA ILE A 321 5.15 5.55 -5.34
C ILE A 321 4.36 5.08 -6.55
N HIS A 322 5.05 4.76 -7.64
CA HIS A 322 4.45 4.29 -8.88
C HIS A 322 4.44 2.78 -8.91
N THR A 323 3.25 2.21 -8.95
CA THR A 323 3.05 0.76 -8.99
C THR A 323 2.85 0.26 -10.42
N THR A 324 2.84 -1.05 -10.58
CA THR A 324 2.66 -1.72 -11.87
C THR A 324 1.21 -2.05 -12.20
N ILE A 325 0.28 -1.84 -11.26
CA ILE A 325 -1.13 -2.22 -11.44
C ILE A 325 -1.79 -1.41 -12.55
N ILE A 326 -2.60 -2.05 -13.36
CA ILE A 326 -3.46 -1.39 -14.34
C ILE A 326 -4.87 -1.32 -13.75
N PRO A 327 -5.43 -0.12 -13.45
CA PRO A 327 -6.74 0.00 -12.78
C PRO A 327 -7.85 -0.77 -13.49
N ARG A 328 -7.90 -0.70 -14.82
CA ARG A 328 -8.87 -1.46 -15.61
C ARG A 328 -8.70 -2.98 -15.44
N ALA A 329 -7.45 -3.48 -15.41
CA ALA A 329 -7.21 -4.92 -15.21
C ALA A 329 -7.61 -5.35 -13.81
N GLN A 330 -7.31 -4.54 -12.80
CA GLN A 330 -7.72 -4.80 -11.41
C GLN A 330 -9.24 -4.84 -11.27
N ALA A 331 -9.95 -3.82 -11.76
CA ALA A 331 -11.40 -3.77 -11.70
C ALA A 331 -12.07 -4.95 -12.43
N LEU A 332 -11.58 -5.31 -13.62
CA LEU A 332 -12.08 -6.46 -14.36
C LEU A 332 -11.81 -7.79 -13.65
N ALA A 333 -10.68 -7.92 -12.96
CA ALA A 333 -10.36 -9.12 -12.18
C ALA A 333 -11.32 -9.25 -10.97
N GLU A 334 -11.56 -8.17 -10.24
CA GLU A 334 -12.52 -8.11 -9.13
C GLU A 334 -13.95 -8.40 -9.61
N GLN A 335 -14.36 -7.79 -10.72
CA GLN A 335 -15.66 -8.03 -11.33
C GLN A 335 -15.82 -9.50 -11.75
N SER A 336 -14.85 -10.07 -12.49
CA SER A 336 -14.94 -11.46 -12.95
C SER A 336 -15.02 -12.46 -11.80
N ILE A 337 -14.35 -12.19 -10.68
CA ILE A 337 -14.50 -13.00 -9.46
C ILE A 337 -15.90 -12.82 -8.87
N SER A 338 -16.36 -11.59 -8.68
CA SER A 338 -17.63 -11.30 -8.02
C SER A 338 -18.85 -11.84 -8.80
N GLU A 339 -18.80 -11.78 -10.14
CA GLU A 339 -19.89 -12.28 -11.00
C GLU A 339 -19.90 -13.80 -11.17
N THR A 340 -18.72 -14.43 -11.02
CA THR A 340 -18.59 -15.88 -11.26
C THR A 340 -18.61 -16.71 -9.98
N LEU A 341 -18.06 -16.17 -8.88
CA LEU A 341 -17.97 -16.89 -7.62
C LEU A 341 -19.39 -17.13 -7.05
N PRO A 342 -19.77 -18.38 -6.71
CA PRO A 342 -21.08 -18.65 -6.15
C PRO A 342 -21.19 -18.08 -4.72
N GLU A 343 -22.38 -17.66 -4.34
CA GLU A 343 -22.64 -17.25 -2.97
C GLU A 343 -22.39 -18.41 -2.00
N SER A 344 -21.49 -18.21 -1.06
CA SER A 344 -21.08 -19.23 -0.09
C SER A 344 -20.98 -18.69 1.35
N ARG A 345 -21.55 -17.53 1.62
CA ARG A 345 -21.44 -16.81 2.91
C ARG A 345 -20.00 -16.63 3.39
N GLY A 346 -19.05 -16.51 2.45
CA GLY A 346 -17.63 -16.34 2.74
C GLY A 346 -16.85 -17.63 3.01
N GLU A 347 -17.49 -18.81 2.93
CA GLU A 347 -16.80 -20.09 3.10
C GLU A 347 -15.76 -20.35 2.00
N PHE A 348 -16.08 -19.94 0.75
CA PHE A 348 -15.18 -20.05 -0.39
C PHE A 348 -14.87 -18.68 -0.99
N ASN A 349 -13.65 -18.54 -1.46
CA ASN A 349 -13.17 -17.33 -2.11
C ASN A 349 -12.27 -17.68 -3.30
N ALA A 350 -11.94 -16.67 -4.12
CA ALA A 350 -11.03 -16.85 -5.24
C ALA A 350 -9.93 -15.80 -5.22
N ALA A 351 -8.73 -16.16 -5.62
CA ALA A 351 -7.61 -15.26 -5.85
C ALA A 351 -7.25 -15.25 -7.32
N LEU A 352 -6.91 -14.05 -7.85
CA LEU A 352 -6.46 -13.86 -9.22
C LEU A 352 -5.23 -12.97 -9.23
N VAL A 353 -4.16 -13.41 -9.89
CA VAL A 353 -3.00 -12.56 -10.13
C VAL A 353 -2.57 -12.67 -11.59
N SER A 354 -2.25 -11.53 -12.20
CA SER A 354 -1.82 -11.43 -13.58
C SER A 354 -0.45 -10.80 -13.68
N VAL A 355 0.47 -11.45 -14.38
CA VAL A 355 1.85 -11.03 -14.62
C VAL A 355 2.05 -10.82 -16.12
N GLU A 356 2.66 -9.69 -16.49
CA GLU A 356 3.03 -9.43 -17.89
C GLU A 356 4.32 -10.18 -18.24
N PRO A 357 4.31 -11.09 -19.23
CA PRO A 357 5.44 -11.96 -19.50
C PRO A 357 6.74 -11.22 -19.83
N GLY A 358 6.65 -10.18 -20.67
CA GLY A 358 7.83 -9.45 -21.17
C GLY A 358 8.52 -8.56 -20.14
N SER A 359 7.86 -8.21 -19.03
CA SER A 359 8.41 -7.30 -18.01
C SER A 359 8.51 -7.93 -16.62
N GLY A 360 7.64 -8.88 -16.28
CA GLY A 360 7.44 -9.36 -14.92
C GLY A 360 6.52 -8.47 -14.07
N ALA A 361 5.99 -7.39 -14.63
CA ALA A 361 5.10 -6.48 -13.92
C ALA A 361 3.77 -7.15 -13.54
N VAL A 362 3.36 -7.01 -12.26
CA VAL A 362 2.06 -7.48 -11.80
C VAL A 362 1.00 -6.46 -12.21
N ARG A 363 0.06 -6.86 -13.07
CA ARG A 363 -0.93 -5.98 -13.70
C ARG A 363 -2.31 -6.02 -13.05
N ALA A 364 -2.63 -7.13 -12.36
CA ALA A 364 -3.81 -7.28 -11.52
C ALA A 364 -3.50 -8.23 -10.36
N ALA A 365 -4.06 -7.96 -9.17
CA ALA A 365 -3.82 -8.77 -7.98
C ALA A 365 -5.03 -8.68 -7.03
N VAL A 366 -5.88 -9.73 -7.05
CA VAL A 366 -7.09 -9.84 -6.22
C VAL A 366 -6.93 -11.03 -5.28
N SER A 367 -6.83 -10.77 -4.00
CA SER A 367 -6.64 -11.78 -2.94
C SER A 367 -7.95 -12.15 -2.25
N GLY A 368 -9.02 -12.21 -3.01
CA GLY A 368 -10.36 -12.50 -2.52
C GLY A 368 -11.28 -11.29 -2.49
N LEU A 369 -12.57 -11.55 -2.32
CA LEU A 369 -13.59 -10.53 -2.07
C LEU A 369 -13.68 -10.23 -0.57
N ASN A 370 -14.18 -9.04 -0.21
CA ASN A 370 -14.42 -8.60 1.17
C ASN A 370 -13.15 -8.44 2.03
N PHE A 371 -12.20 -7.63 1.56
CA PHE A 371 -10.98 -7.31 2.29
C PHE A 371 -11.18 -6.88 3.77
N PRO A 372 -12.20 -6.09 4.15
CA PRO A 372 -12.40 -5.71 5.54
C PRO A 372 -12.61 -6.90 6.48
N GLN A 373 -13.18 -7.98 5.99
CA GLN A 373 -13.54 -9.18 6.76
C GLN A 373 -12.45 -10.26 6.73
N HIS A 374 -11.69 -10.35 5.62
CA HIS A 374 -10.68 -11.38 5.39
C HIS A 374 -9.37 -10.73 4.93
N LYS A 375 -8.45 -10.49 5.87
CA LYS A 375 -7.15 -9.84 5.59
C LYS A 375 -6.03 -10.82 5.20
N ILE A 376 -6.38 -12.02 4.71
CA ILE A 376 -5.40 -13.04 4.34
C ILE A 376 -4.89 -12.75 2.92
N ASP A 377 -3.58 -12.65 2.76
CA ASP A 377 -2.95 -12.56 1.44
C ASP A 377 -2.89 -13.95 0.80
N LEU A 378 -3.81 -14.21 -0.12
CA LEU A 378 -3.89 -15.46 -0.89
C LEU A 378 -2.96 -15.46 -2.11
N ILE A 379 -2.33 -14.33 -2.47
CA ILE A 379 -1.51 -14.19 -3.68
C ILE A 379 -0.04 -14.44 -3.39
N THR A 380 0.49 -13.80 -2.35
CA THR A 380 1.92 -13.85 -1.99
C THR A 380 2.18 -14.46 -0.62
N GLY A 381 1.15 -14.71 0.17
CA GLY A 381 1.22 -15.23 1.52
C GLY A 381 1.56 -16.72 1.58
N GLU A 382 0.75 -17.50 2.27
CA GLU A 382 0.88 -18.95 2.30
C GLU A 382 0.44 -19.56 0.97
N GLY A 383 1.21 -20.54 0.47
CA GLY A 383 0.87 -21.28 -0.73
C GLY A 383 -0.39 -22.13 -0.58
N ARG A 384 -0.94 -22.56 -1.69
CA ARG A 384 -2.04 -23.53 -1.78
C ARG A 384 -1.62 -24.70 -2.62
N GLN A 385 -2.18 -25.87 -2.35
CA GLN A 385 -1.84 -27.09 -3.10
C GLN A 385 -2.29 -26.96 -4.56
N VAL A 386 -1.34 -27.03 -5.51
CA VAL A 386 -1.57 -26.64 -6.91
C VAL A 386 -2.16 -27.74 -7.78
N GLY A 387 -2.15 -28.97 -7.32
CA GLY A 387 -2.68 -30.10 -8.08
C GLY A 387 -2.07 -30.23 -9.48
N SER A 388 -2.86 -30.72 -10.40
CA SER A 388 -2.44 -31.00 -11.78
C SER A 388 -1.95 -29.78 -12.60
N SER A 389 -2.06 -28.54 -12.11
CA SER A 389 -1.47 -27.38 -12.78
C SER A 389 0.06 -27.45 -12.81
N PHE A 390 0.67 -28.21 -11.89
CA PHE A 390 2.09 -28.46 -11.85
C PHE A 390 2.62 -29.38 -12.97
N LYS A 391 1.74 -30.13 -13.64
CA LYS A 391 2.11 -31.02 -14.75
C LYS A 391 2.79 -30.28 -15.92
N MET A 392 2.54 -29.00 -16.08
CA MET A 392 3.24 -28.18 -17.07
C MET A 392 4.77 -28.19 -16.84
N LEU A 393 5.20 -28.11 -15.57
CA LEU A 393 6.63 -28.13 -15.21
C LEU A 393 7.23 -29.53 -15.40
N THR A 394 6.46 -30.58 -15.13
CA THR A 394 6.88 -31.96 -15.45
C THR A 394 7.03 -32.17 -16.96
N LEU A 395 6.11 -31.62 -17.76
CA LEU A 395 6.21 -31.67 -19.22
C LEU A 395 7.48 -30.96 -19.70
N MET A 396 7.77 -29.78 -19.15
CA MET A 396 9.00 -29.04 -19.46
C MET A 396 10.25 -29.85 -19.11
N ALA A 397 10.28 -30.46 -17.93
CA ALA A 397 11.39 -31.32 -17.51
C ALA A 397 11.54 -32.56 -18.43
N ALA A 398 10.44 -33.11 -18.90
CA ALA A 398 10.48 -34.23 -19.86
C ALA A 398 11.07 -33.79 -21.22
N LEU A 399 10.70 -32.62 -21.72
CA LEU A 399 11.31 -32.10 -22.95
C LEU A 399 12.81 -31.83 -22.81
N GLU A 400 13.26 -31.33 -21.65
CA GLU A 400 14.68 -31.16 -21.35
C GLU A 400 15.43 -32.50 -21.21
N HIS A 401 14.72 -33.54 -20.77
CA HIS A 401 15.26 -34.91 -20.71
C HIS A 401 15.37 -35.56 -22.09
N GLY A 402 14.71 -35.01 -23.13
CA GLY A 402 14.75 -35.49 -24.49
C GLY A 402 13.49 -36.23 -24.95
N GLU A 403 12.43 -36.20 -24.13
CA GLU A 403 11.13 -36.69 -24.55
C GLU A 403 10.48 -35.69 -25.52
N ILE A 404 9.54 -36.14 -26.34
CA ILE A 404 8.77 -35.30 -27.24
C ILE A 404 7.26 -35.47 -26.99
N PRO A 405 6.43 -34.47 -27.28
CA PRO A 405 4.97 -34.57 -27.04
C PRO A 405 4.27 -35.73 -27.74
N ALA A 406 4.86 -36.21 -28.83
CA ALA A 406 4.38 -37.38 -29.61
C ALA A 406 4.78 -38.74 -29.01
N ASP A 407 5.70 -38.80 -28.04
CA ASP A 407 6.01 -40.03 -27.34
C ASP A 407 4.78 -40.57 -26.67
N THR A 408 4.66 -41.89 -26.61
CA THR A 408 3.51 -42.57 -26.02
C THR A 408 3.86 -43.14 -24.66
N ILE A 409 2.89 -43.11 -23.75
CA ILE A 409 3.01 -43.63 -22.39
C ILE A 409 1.70 -44.25 -21.94
N SER A 410 1.75 -45.24 -21.05
CA SER A 410 0.55 -45.85 -20.50
C SER A 410 -0.14 -44.92 -19.50
N GLY A 411 -1.45 -44.63 -19.73
CA GLY A 411 -2.32 -43.96 -18.78
C GLY A 411 -3.17 -44.93 -17.95
N ALA A 412 -2.99 -46.25 -18.14
CA ALA A 412 -3.83 -47.24 -17.50
C ALA A 412 -3.71 -47.26 -15.96
N TYR A 413 -4.85 -47.44 -15.29
CA TYR A 413 -4.94 -47.73 -13.86
C TYR A 413 -5.15 -49.26 -13.65
N PRO A 414 -4.55 -49.86 -12.63
CA PRO A 414 -3.72 -49.30 -11.57
C PRO A 414 -2.33 -48.90 -12.08
N CYS A 415 -1.75 -47.90 -11.41
CA CYS A 415 -0.41 -47.38 -11.77
C CYS A 415 0.55 -47.35 -10.58
N VAL A 416 0.68 -48.47 -9.92
CA VAL A 416 1.59 -48.65 -8.78
C VAL A 416 3.05 -48.42 -9.20
N ILE A 417 3.70 -47.45 -8.60
CA ILE A 417 5.06 -47.03 -8.90
C ILE A 417 5.96 -47.26 -7.67
N PRO A 418 7.10 -47.93 -7.83
CA PRO A 418 8.06 -48.08 -6.74
C PRO A 418 8.55 -46.71 -6.25
N ASP A 419 8.37 -46.44 -4.95
CA ASP A 419 8.80 -45.19 -4.30
C ASP A 419 9.50 -45.53 -3.00
N PRO A 420 10.85 -45.51 -2.97
CA PRO A 420 11.62 -45.79 -1.76
C PRO A 420 11.38 -44.77 -0.63
N ASN A 421 10.86 -43.57 -0.95
CA ASN A 421 10.59 -42.52 0.02
C ASN A 421 9.22 -42.66 0.70
N SER A 422 8.34 -43.48 0.17
CA SER A 422 7.03 -43.74 0.79
C SER A 422 7.12 -44.86 1.86
N VAL A 423 6.21 -44.84 2.84
CA VAL A 423 6.12 -45.81 3.92
C VAL A 423 5.96 -47.26 3.35
N ASP A 424 5.08 -47.41 2.37
CA ASP A 424 4.79 -48.68 1.72
C ASP A 424 5.74 -49.02 0.57
N LYS A 425 6.82 -48.25 0.39
CA LYS A 425 7.79 -48.36 -0.73
C LYS A 425 7.13 -48.31 -2.11
N LYS A 426 5.94 -47.76 -2.19
CA LYS A 426 5.17 -47.61 -3.43
C LYS A 426 4.34 -46.34 -3.39
N TRP A 427 4.02 -45.83 -4.56
CA TRP A 427 3.04 -44.76 -4.79
C TRP A 427 1.98 -45.27 -5.78
N ASP A 428 0.71 -45.10 -5.43
CA ASP A 428 -0.40 -45.60 -6.22
C ASP A 428 -1.43 -44.48 -6.46
N PRO A 429 -1.13 -43.52 -7.37
CA PRO A 429 -2.07 -42.47 -7.73
C PRO A 429 -3.22 -43.04 -8.59
N SER A 430 -4.42 -42.51 -8.43
CA SER A 430 -5.57 -42.85 -9.25
C SER A 430 -5.82 -41.80 -10.34
N ASN A 431 -6.40 -42.21 -11.46
CA ASN A 431 -6.99 -41.27 -12.40
C ASN A 431 -8.34 -40.79 -11.89
N VAL A 432 -8.75 -39.57 -12.33
CA VAL A 432 -10.12 -39.10 -12.09
C VAL A 432 -11.09 -40.06 -12.82
N GLU A 433 -12.23 -40.36 -12.24
CA GLU A 433 -13.24 -41.26 -12.82
C GLU A 433 -13.50 -40.96 -14.31
N GLY A 434 -13.40 -41.98 -15.15
CA GLY A 434 -13.59 -41.87 -16.60
C GLY A 434 -12.40 -41.33 -17.39
N GLN A 435 -11.32 -40.92 -16.71
CA GLN A 435 -10.09 -40.46 -17.38
C GLN A 435 -9.04 -41.57 -17.45
N GLY A 436 -8.48 -41.72 -18.63
CA GLY A 436 -7.30 -42.56 -18.86
C GLY A 436 -7.63 -44.05 -19.02
N GLY A 437 -7.06 -44.63 -20.00
CA GLY A 437 -7.04 -46.04 -20.27
C GLY A 437 -6.16 -46.30 -21.47
N GLY A 438 -5.26 -47.26 -21.38
CA GLY A 438 -4.38 -47.62 -22.47
C GLY A 438 -3.20 -46.66 -22.71
N VAL A 439 -2.57 -46.84 -23.87
CA VAL A 439 -1.41 -46.10 -24.33
C VAL A 439 -1.87 -44.82 -25.07
N MET A 440 -1.29 -43.69 -24.71
CA MET A 440 -1.59 -42.37 -25.30
C MET A 440 -0.36 -41.57 -25.47
N THR A 441 -0.40 -40.50 -26.28
CA THR A 441 0.72 -39.56 -26.40
C THR A 441 0.86 -38.71 -25.12
N ILE A 442 2.05 -38.17 -24.85
CA ILE A 442 2.24 -37.19 -23.77
C ILE A 442 1.31 -35.99 -23.96
N THR A 443 1.11 -35.54 -25.22
CA THR A 443 0.12 -34.51 -25.54
C THR A 443 -1.26 -34.87 -25.02
N GLU A 444 -1.77 -36.05 -25.33
CA GLU A 444 -3.12 -36.46 -24.92
C GLU A 444 -3.22 -36.66 -23.41
N ALA A 445 -2.17 -37.20 -22.78
CA ALA A 445 -2.09 -37.32 -21.32
C ALA A 445 -2.12 -35.92 -20.65
N THR A 446 -1.57 -34.89 -21.32
CA THR A 446 -1.60 -33.49 -20.84
C THR A 446 -3.00 -32.90 -21.01
N VAL A 447 -3.60 -33.07 -22.17
CA VAL A 447 -4.94 -32.57 -22.54
C VAL A 447 -6.01 -33.09 -21.58
N GLN A 448 -5.98 -34.40 -21.31
CA GLN A 448 -6.91 -35.08 -20.40
C GLN A 448 -6.45 -35.05 -18.93
N SER A 449 -5.26 -34.53 -18.65
CA SER A 449 -4.69 -34.45 -17.29
C SER A 449 -4.53 -35.81 -16.59
N VAL A 450 -4.14 -36.87 -17.31
CA VAL A 450 -4.08 -38.24 -16.82
C VAL A 450 -3.00 -38.43 -15.75
N ASN A 451 -3.38 -38.78 -14.52
CA ASN A 451 -2.47 -38.89 -13.38
C ASN A 451 -1.47 -40.03 -13.55
N CYS A 452 -1.95 -41.21 -13.95
CA CYS A 452 -1.11 -42.40 -14.12
C CYS A 452 -0.01 -42.23 -15.19
N ALA A 453 -0.32 -41.51 -16.27
CA ALA A 453 0.68 -41.20 -17.30
C ALA A 453 1.81 -40.27 -16.72
N TYR A 454 1.44 -39.21 -15.99
CA TYR A 454 2.39 -38.30 -15.39
C TYR A 454 3.18 -38.95 -14.23
N ALA A 455 2.56 -39.85 -13.48
CA ALA A 455 3.24 -40.63 -12.45
C ALA A 455 4.34 -41.52 -13.03
N ARG A 456 4.07 -42.18 -14.18
CA ARG A 456 5.10 -42.93 -14.93
C ARG A 456 6.15 -42.01 -15.52
N LEU A 457 5.73 -40.86 -16.06
CA LEU A 457 6.63 -39.87 -16.68
C LEU A 457 7.64 -39.30 -15.65
N VAL A 458 7.16 -38.87 -14.49
CA VAL A 458 8.07 -38.29 -13.44
C VAL A 458 9.04 -39.36 -12.91
N LYS A 459 8.61 -40.64 -12.82
CA LYS A 459 9.51 -41.75 -12.44
C LYS A 459 10.60 -41.99 -13.48
N LEU A 460 10.25 -41.85 -14.76
CA LEU A 460 11.20 -42.03 -15.88
C LEU A 460 12.25 -40.90 -15.92
N ILE A 461 11.83 -39.65 -15.74
CA ILE A 461 12.71 -38.50 -15.88
C ILE A 461 13.45 -38.07 -14.57
N GLY A 462 12.93 -38.49 -13.42
CA GLY A 462 13.38 -38.09 -12.09
C GLY A 462 12.67 -36.82 -11.57
N PRO A 463 12.19 -36.81 -10.32
CA PRO A 463 11.50 -35.65 -9.72
C PRO A 463 12.45 -34.47 -9.46
N GLU A 464 13.76 -34.68 -9.34
CA GLU A 464 14.80 -33.66 -9.17
C GLU A 464 14.81 -32.69 -10.34
N ARG A 465 14.63 -33.18 -11.59
CA ARG A 465 14.55 -32.36 -12.81
C ARG A 465 13.32 -31.45 -12.80
N VAL A 466 12.22 -31.95 -12.25
CA VAL A 466 10.98 -31.17 -12.10
C VAL A 466 11.17 -30.04 -11.11
N VAL A 467 11.84 -30.30 -9.98
CA VAL A 467 12.20 -29.29 -8.97
C VAL A 467 13.13 -28.23 -9.57
N ASP A 468 14.15 -28.65 -10.33
CA ASP A 468 15.10 -27.73 -10.96
C ASP A 468 14.40 -26.79 -11.97
N VAL A 469 13.61 -27.36 -12.87
CA VAL A 469 12.80 -26.59 -13.82
C VAL A 469 11.87 -25.60 -13.10
N ALA A 470 11.17 -26.06 -12.05
CA ALA A 470 10.25 -25.22 -11.30
C ALA A 470 10.96 -24.00 -10.68
N ARG A 471 12.13 -24.21 -10.08
CA ARG A 471 12.92 -23.10 -9.51
C ARG A 471 13.40 -22.11 -10.57
N ARG A 472 13.94 -22.61 -11.68
CA ARG A 472 14.38 -21.76 -12.79
C ARG A 472 13.23 -20.95 -13.40
N MET A 473 12.04 -21.54 -13.48
CA MET A 473 10.85 -20.88 -14.04
C MET A 473 10.13 -19.95 -13.04
N GLY A 474 10.62 -19.81 -11.79
CA GLY A 474 10.13 -18.77 -10.86
C GLY A 474 9.39 -19.28 -9.62
N ILE A 475 9.33 -20.60 -9.38
CA ILE A 475 8.82 -21.14 -8.11
C ILE A 475 9.98 -21.22 -7.12
N ARG A 476 10.21 -20.11 -6.40
CA ARG A 476 11.42 -19.90 -5.58
C ARG A 476 11.13 -19.86 -4.08
N LYS A 477 9.88 -19.51 -3.68
CA LYS A 477 9.44 -19.42 -2.29
C LYS A 477 8.96 -20.78 -1.76
N ALA A 478 8.26 -21.54 -2.59
CA ALA A 478 7.70 -22.83 -2.22
C ALA A 478 8.78 -23.84 -1.81
N ALA A 479 8.49 -24.65 -0.78
CA ALA A 479 9.39 -25.72 -0.29
C ALA A 479 9.35 -26.94 -1.21
N LEU A 480 10.01 -26.85 -2.36
CA LEU A 480 10.05 -27.91 -3.36
C LEU A 480 10.89 -29.11 -2.88
N GLN A 481 10.27 -30.27 -2.79
CA GLN A 481 10.93 -31.54 -2.48
C GLN A 481 10.86 -32.48 -3.68
N PRO A 482 11.94 -33.21 -4.01
CA PRO A 482 11.98 -34.13 -5.16
C PRO A 482 11.24 -35.46 -4.87
N LEU A 483 9.95 -35.37 -4.62
CA LEU A 483 9.07 -36.52 -4.44
C LEU A 483 8.34 -36.83 -5.74
N LEU A 484 8.01 -38.11 -6.00
CA LEU A 484 7.25 -38.49 -7.19
C LEU A 484 5.89 -37.76 -7.28
N SER A 485 5.27 -37.52 -6.14
CA SER A 485 3.96 -36.83 -6.05
C SER A 485 4.01 -35.35 -6.49
N ILE A 486 5.22 -34.75 -6.65
CA ILE A 486 5.36 -33.37 -7.12
C ILE A 486 4.71 -33.13 -8.48
N THR A 487 4.73 -34.15 -9.37
CA THR A 487 4.10 -34.04 -10.69
C THR A 487 2.59 -33.82 -10.61
N LEU A 488 1.94 -34.28 -9.53
CA LEU A 488 0.52 -34.08 -9.27
C LEU A 488 0.25 -32.84 -8.38
N GLY A 489 1.30 -32.06 -8.09
CA GLY A 489 1.18 -30.81 -7.33
C GLY A 489 0.84 -31.01 -5.86
N SER A 490 1.42 -32.03 -5.20
CA SER A 490 1.27 -32.26 -3.75
C SER A 490 2.02 -31.25 -2.89
N ILE A 491 2.35 -30.10 -3.43
CA ILE A 491 3.09 -29.00 -2.81
C ILE A 491 2.24 -27.73 -2.78
N GLU A 492 2.52 -26.86 -1.83
CA GLU A 492 1.87 -25.57 -1.69
C GLU A 492 2.71 -24.50 -2.39
N VAL A 493 2.10 -23.80 -3.34
CA VAL A 493 2.72 -22.74 -4.15
C VAL A 493 1.78 -21.54 -4.18
N THR A 494 2.34 -20.34 -4.18
CA THR A 494 1.53 -19.13 -4.25
C THR A 494 0.98 -18.89 -5.66
N PRO A 495 -0.19 -18.27 -5.82
CA PRO A 495 -0.70 -17.85 -7.13
C PRO A 495 0.31 -17.01 -7.93
N LEU A 496 1.06 -16.12 -7.26
CA LEU A 496 2.08 -15.30 -7.90
C LEU A 496 3.19 -16.17 -8.51
N GLU A 497 3.70 -17.15 -7.79
CA GLU A 497 4.72 -18.07 -8.32
C GLU A 497 4.20 -18.88 -9.52
N MET A 498 2.95 -19.35 -9.45
CA MET A 498 2.34 -20.06 -10.57
C MET A 498 2.15 -19.15 -11.78
N ALA A 499 1.63 -17.94 -11.60
CA ALA A 499 1.51 -16.96 -12.69
C ALA A 499 2.87 -16.62 -13.31
N THR A 500 3.92 -16.48 -12.47
CA THR A 500 5.28 -16.21 -12.90
C THR A 500 5.87 -17.36 -13.72
N ALA A 501 5.68 -18.60 -13.28
CA ALA A 501 6.15 -19.77 -14.04
C ALA A 501 5.50 -19.86 -15.43
N TYR A 502 4.22 -19.52 -15.54
CA TYR A 502 3.52 -19.48 -16.81
C TYR A 502 3.87 -18.21 -17.62
N ALA A 503 4.18 -17.08 -16.97
CA ALA A 503 4.74 -15.90 -17.64
C ALA A 503 6.10 -16.20 -18.27
N THR A 504 6.97 -16.90 -17.56
CA THR A 504 8.26 -17.39 -18.08
C THR A 504 8.06 -18.26 -19.32
N LEU A 505 7.07 -19.13 -19.32
CA LEU A 505 6.73 -19.95 -20.47
C LEU A 505 6.31 -19.10 -21.67
N ALA A 506 5.39 -18.13 -21.47
CA ALA A 506 4.89 -17.24 -22.53
C ALA A 506 5.95 -16.24 -23.04
N ASN A 507 7.00 -16.00 -22.24
CA ASN A 507 8.15 -15.15 -22.59
C ASN A 507 9.31 -15.99 -23.19
N ASP A 508 8.97 -16.97 -24.02
CA ASP A 508 9.97 -17.83 -24.71
C ASP A 508 10.97 -18.48 -23.73
N GLY A 509 10.57 -18.78 -22.50
CA GLY A 509 11.41 -19.40 -21.48
C GLY A 509 12.38 -18.46 -20.77
N GLU A 510 12.18 -17.17 -20.86
CA GLU A 510 12.94 -16.15 -20.14
C GLU A 510 12.18 -15.71 -18.89
N TYR A 511 12.72 -16.04 -17.72
CA TYR A 511 12.20 -15.64 -16.43
C TYR A 511 12.47 -14.16 -16.17
N ARG A 512 11.47 -13.50 -15.57
CA ARG A 512 11.58 -12.17 -14.99
C ARG A 512 10.97 -12.18 -13.59
N GLU A 513 11.70 -11.64 -12.63
CA GLU A 513 11.20 -11.52 -11.26
C GLU A 513 9.92 -10.67 -11.26
N PRO A 514 8.82 -11.17 -10.65
CA PRO A 514 7.60 -10.36 -10.57
C PRO A 514 7.78 -9.18 -9.63
N TYR A 515 7.25 -8.02 -9.99
CA TYR A 515 7.35 -6.82 -9.17
C TYR A 515 6.07 -6.00 -9.19
N PHE A 516 5.87 -5.25 -8.10
CA PHE A 516 4.67 -4.44 -7.84
C PHE A 516 4.95 -2.95 -7.90
N ILE A 517 6.20 -2.53 -7.67
CA ILE A 517 6.63 -1.13 -7.62
C ILE A 517 7.59 -0.87 -8.76
N ASP A 518 7.19 0.05 -9.67
CA ASP A 518 8.02 0.46 -10.81
C ASP A 518 9.12 1.43 -10.36
N ARG A 519 8.74 2.51 -9.66
CA ARG A 519 9.68 3.48 -9.13
C ARG A 519 9.12 4.20 -7.90
N ILE A 520 10.02 4.77 -7.11
CA ILE A 520 9.71 5.63 -5.97
C ILE A 520 10.49 6.92 -6.14
N GLU A 521 9.79 8.04 -6.04
CA GLU A 521 10.37 9.38 -6.08
C GLU A 521 10.11 10.07 -4.72
N ASP A 522 11.04 10.93 -4.31
CA ASP A 522 10.80 11.81 -3.17
C ASP A 522 9.89 12.99 -3.58
N ARG A 523 9.54 13.84 -2.62
CA ARG A 523 8.71 15.04 -2.85
C ARG A 523 9.31 16.05 -3.82
N ASP A 524 10.63 16.00 -4.05
CA ASP A 524 11.35 16.89 -4.94
C ASP A 524 11.52 16.28 -6.33
N GLY A 525 11.00 15.06 -6.56
CA GLY A 525 11.05 14.33 -7.82
C GLY A 525 12.35 13.54 -8.03
N ASN A 526 13.20 13.40 -7.00
CA ASN A 526 14.39 12.57 -7.13
C ASN A 526 14.02 11.10 -7.02
N VAL A 527 14.54 10.29 -7.93
CA VAL A 527 14.28 8.85 -7.95
C VAL A 527 15.09 8.15 -6.85
N LEU A 528 14.38 7.62 -5.84
CA LEU A 528 14.96 6.83 -4.74
C LEU A 528 15.09 5.36 -5.12
N TYR A 529 14.14 4.82 -5.87
CA TYR A 529 14.12 3.46 -6.35
C TYR A 529 13.57 3.39 -7.78
N LYS A 530 14.13 2.52 -8.58
CA LYS A 530 13.59 2.14 -9.88
C LYS A 530 13.79 0.65 -10.10
N SER A 531 12.72 -0.03 -10.52
CA SER A 531 12.77 -1.45 -10.87
C SER A 531 13.77 -1.70 -11.98
N ASN A 532 14.61 -2.72 -11.80
CA ASN A 532 15.62 -3.15 -12.78
C ASN A 532 15.61 -4.68 -12.87
N VAL A 533 14.48 -5.22 -13.35
CA VAL A 533 14.30 -6.67 -13.50
C VAL A 533 15.12 -7.18 -14.68
N LYS A 534 16.11 -8.00 -14.37
CA LYS A 534 16.97 -8.62 -15.40
C LYS A 534 16.34 -9.91 -15.90
N PRO A 535 16.46 -10.18 -17.20
CA PRO A 535 16.04 -11.46 -17.78
C PRO A 535 17.00 -12.60 -17.39
N GLU A 536 16.44 -13.75 -17.03
CA GLU A 536 17.18 -14.98 -16.77
C GLU A 536 16.67 -16.08 -17.71
N ARG A 537 17.56 -16.72 -18.50
CA ARG A 537 17.17 -17.85 -19.34
C ARG A 537 16.85 -19.07 -18.45
N ALA A 538 15.57 -19.35 -18.24
CA ALA A 538 15.11 -20.46 -17.41
C ALA A 538 15.09 -21.78 -18.19
N VAL A 539 14.57 -21.77 -19.42
CA VAL A 539 14.44 -22.92 -20.30
C VAL A 539 14.68 -22.50 -21.76
N SER A 540 14.89 -23.45 -22.67
CA SER A 540 15.11 -23.12 -24.10
C SER A 540 13.83 -22.55 -24.74
N VAL A 541 14.00 -21.66 -25.71
CA VAL A 541 12.90 -21.10 -26.54
C VAL A 541 12.07 -22.22 -27.15
N GLN A 542 12.74 -23.22 -27.73
CA GLN A 542 12.08 -24.35 -28.39
C GLN A 542 11.19 -25.14 -27.44
N ASN A 543 11.68 -25.46 -26.23
CA ASN A 543 10.89 -26.20 -25.25
C ASN A 543 9.73 -25.36 -24.70
N ALA A 544 9.95 -24.06 -24.44
CA ALA A 544 8.90 -23.15 -24.01
C ALA A 544 7.75 -23.12 -25.02
N ARG A 545 8.03 -22.88 -26.30
CA ARG A 545 7.03 -22.85 -27.36
C ARG A 545 6.33 -24.21 -27.56
N THR A 546 7.08 -25.31 -27.42
CA THR A 546 6.53 -26.67 -27.52
C THR A 546 5.54 -26.94 -26.37
N VAL A 547 5.85 -26.52 -25.15
CA VAL A 547 4.92 -26.62 -24.01
C VAL A 547 3.70 -25.74 -24.24
N VAL A 548 3.88 -24.48 -24.66
CA VAL A 548 2.75 -23.58 -25.00
C VAL A 548 1.82 -24.24 -26.00
N GLN A 549 2.37 -24.76 -27.12
CA GLN A 549 1.57 -25.45 -28.13
C GLN A 549 0.82 -26.66 -27.57
N THR A 550 1.44 -27.41 -26.67
CA THR A 550 0.82 -28.60 -26.05
C THR A 550 -0.32 -28.20 -25.11
N ILE A 551 -0.09 -27.21 -24.21
CA ILE A 551 -1.12 -26.82 -23.24
C ILE A 551 -2.19 -25.88 -23.83
N THR A 552 -1.99 -25.33 -25.04
CA THR A 552 -3.06 -24.67 -25.81
C THR A 552 -4.18 -25.69 -26.13
N GLN A 553 -3.84 -26.94 -26.40
CA GLN A 553 -4.84 -27.97 -26.64
C GLN A 553 -5.67 -28.33 -25.41
N VAL A 554 -5.14 -28.14 -24.20
CA VAL A 554 -5.91 -28.28 -22.93
C VAL A 554 -7.10 -27.33 -22.92
N VAL A 555 -6.90 -26.09 -23.41
CA VAL A 555 -7.94 -25.07 -23.50
C VAL A 555 -8.85 -25.30 -24.71
N GLN A 556 -8.30 -25.74 -25.82
CA GLN A 556 -9.10 -25.97 -27.04
C GLN A 556 -10.07 -27.15 -26.94
N ARG A 557 -9.64 -28.30 -26.37
CA ARG A 557 -10.38 -29.52 -26.38
C ARG A 557 -10.22 -30.40 -25.14
N GLY A 558 -9.56 -29.90 -24.10
CA GLY A 558 -9.28 -30.65 -22.87
C GLY A 558 -10.04 -30.13 -21.66
N THR A 559 -9.41 -30.25 -20.49
CA THR A 559 -10.01 -29.91 -19.19
C THR A 559 -10.21 -28.41 -18.96
N GLY A 560 -9.64 -27.54 -19.80
CA GLY A 560 -9.64 -26.09 -19.64
C GLY A 560 -10.54 -25.30 -20.59
N THR A 561 -11.53 -25.94 -21.23
CA THR A 561 -12.35 -25.30 -22.29
C THR A 561 -13.14 -24.06 -21.83
N ALA A 562 -13.48 -23.96 -20.55
CA ALA A 562 -14.15 -22.78 -20.01
C ALA A 562 -13.26 -21.49 -20.02
N ALA A 563 -11.95 -21.65 -20.19
CA ALA A 563 -11.00 -20.54 -20.27
C ALA A 563 -10.78 -20.00 -21.69
N GLN A 564 -11.54 -20.46 -22.69
CA GLN A 564 -11.41 -19.98 -24.06
C GLN A 564 -11.76 -18.50 -24.20
N VAL A 565 -10.93 -17.79 -24.96
CA VAL A 565 -11.15 -16.38 -25.31
C VAL A 565 -11.30 -16.26 -26.82
N PRO A 566 -12.43 -15.80 -27.35
CA PRO A 566 -12.65 -15.70 -28.79
C PRO A 566 -11.55 -14.89 -29.47
N ARG A 567 -11.02 -15.42 -30.59
CA ARG A 567 -9.98 -14.83 -31.42
C ARG A 567 -8.56 -14.80 -30.80
N TRP A 568 -8.38 -15.22 -29.55
CA TRP A 568 -7.07 -15.26 -28.89
C TRP A 568 -6.64 -16.70 -28.62
N GLN A 569 -5.35 -16.96 -28.80
CA GLN A 569 -4.77 -18.20 -28.31
C GLN A 569 -4.61 -18.13 -26.80
N VAL A 570 -5.11 -19.14 -26.12
CA VAL A 570 -4.94 -19.34 -24.69
C VAL A 570 -4.25 -20.68 -24.46
N ALA A 571 -3.13 -20.66 -23.78
CA ALA A 571 -2.45 -21.85 -23.29
C ALA A 571 -2.66 -21.93 -21.77
N GLY A 572 -2.98 -23.12 -21.24
CA GLY A 572 -3.25 -23.19 -19.79
C GLY A 572 -3.42 -24.61 -19.28
N LYS A 573 -3.45 -24.74 -17.96
CA LYS A 573 -3.63 -26.02 -17.27
C LYS A 573 -4.52 -25.90 -16.06
N THR A 574 -5.45 -26.84 -15.93
CA THR A 574 -6.28 -27.01 -14.73
C THR A 574 -5.51 -27.72 -13.62
N GLY A 575 -5.77 -27.33 -12.38
CA GLY A 575 -5.33 -28.00 -11.16
C GLY A 575 -6.53 -28.31 -10.27
N SER A 576 -6.52 -29.47 -9.63
CA SER A 576 -7.49 -29.84 -8.62
C SER A 576 -6.80 -30.77 -7.63
N THR A 577 -7.11 -30.60 -6.37
CA THR A 577 -6.57 -31.43 -5.29
C THR A 577 -7.54 -32.51 -4.89
N ASP A 578 -7.07 -33.49 -4.11
CA ASP A 578 -7.91 -34.53 -3.54
C ASP A 578 -9.06 -33.89 -2.73
N LEU A 579 -10.22 -34.53 -2.77
CA LEU A 579 -11.43 -34.03 -2.13
C LEU A 579 -11.92 -32.66 -2.63
N ASN A 580 -11.39 -32.16 -3.74
CA ASN A 580 -11.76 -30.86 -4.32
C ASN A 580 -11.60 -29.68 -3.34
N GLN A 581 -10.51 -29.64 -2.57
CA GLN A 581 -10.24 -28.59 -1.59
C GLN A 581 -9.65 -27.34 -2.21
N ASP A 582 -8.83 -27.51 -3.27
CA ASP A 582 -8.25 -26.43 -4.07
C ASP A 582 -8.55 -26.66 -5.54
N ALA A 583 -8.97 -25.62 -6.21
CA ALA A 583 -9.23 -25.62 -7.64
C ALA A 583 -8.43 -24.49 -8.30
N TRP A 584 -7.71 -24.83 -9.38
CA TRP A 584 -6.81 -23.91 -10.07
C TRP A 584 -7.05 -23.89 -11.57
N PHE A 585 -6.96 -22.71 -12.15
CA PHE A 585 -6.66 -22.56 -13.56
C PHE A 585 -5.49 -21.59 -13.70
N VAL A 586 -4.41 -22.03 -14.34
CA VAL A 586 -3.28 -21.18 -14.66
C VAL A 586 -3.12 -21.15 -16.16
N GLY A 587 -3.19 -19.97 -16.73
CA GLY A 587 -3.18 -19.81 -18.17
C GLY A 587 -2.44 -18.57 -18.62
N VAL A 588 -2.11 -18.54 -19.89
CA VAL A 588 -1.42 -17.44 -20.55
C VAL A 588 -2.08 -17.09 -21.87
N THR A 589 -2.06 -15.82 -22.17
CA THR A 589 -2.15 -15.26 -23.53
C THR A 589 -0.80 -14.59 -23.83
N PRO A 590 -0.51 -14.18 -25.06
CA PRO A 590 0.71 -13.42 -25.34
C PRO A 590 0.84 -12.09 -24.56
N LYS A 591 -0.24 -11.63 -23.89
CA LYS A 591 -0.29 -10.37 -23.14
C LYS A 591 -0.14 -10.56 -21.63
N LEU A 592 -0.81 -11.55 -21.07
CA LEU A 592 -0.85 -11.78 -19.62
C LEU A 592 -0.78 -13.28 -19.29
N ALA A 593 -0.04 -13.60 -18.25
CA ALA A 593 -0.08 -14.87 -17.55
C ALA A 593 -0.90 -14.69 -16.26
N THR A 594 -1.91 -15.51 -16.07
CA THR A 594 -2.85 -15.33 -14.96
C THR A 594 -3.08 -16.66 -14.26
N ALA A 595 -2.90 -16.64 -12.93
CA ALA A 595 -3.29 -17.73 -12.04
C ALA A 595 -4.59 -17.39 -11.33
N VAL A 596 -5.55 -18.30 -11.37
CA VAL A 596 -6.80 -18.23 -10.61
C VAL A 596 -6.86 -19.44 -9.68
N TRP A 597 -7.03 -19.18 -8.41
CA TRP A 597 -7.30 -20.17 -7.37
C TRP A 597 -8.69 -19.98 -6.80
N MET A 598 -9.35 -21.07 -6.43
CA MET A 598 -10.58 -21.08 -5.64
C MET A 598 -10.50 -22.14 -4.56
N GLY A 599 -10.93 -21.79 -3.36
CA GLY A 599 -10.96 -22.67 -2.19
C GLY A 599 -11.44 -21.94 -0.94
N SER A 600 -11.32 -22.57 0.22
CA SER A 600 -11.61 -21.91 1.49
C SER A 600 -10.39 -21.16 2.01
N PRO A 601 -10.50 -19.85 2.32
CA PRO A 601 -9.42 -19.11 2.97
C PRO A 601 -9.05 -19.68 4.35
N ALA A 602 -10.01 -20.29 5.04
CA ALA A 602 -9.83 -20.82 6.39
C ALA A 602 -9.11 -22.19 6.45
N GLY A 603 -8.90 -22.87 5.28
CA GLY A 603 -8.21 -24.15 5.24
C GLY A 603 -8.81 -25.15 4.26
N LYS A 604 -8.58 -26.44 4.52
CA LYS A 604 -8.94 -27.54 3.61
C LYS A 604 -10.42 -27.92 3.74
N VAL A 605 -11.28 -27.20 3.02
CA VAL A 605 -12.73 -27.48 2.93
C VAL A 605 -13.07 -27.98 1.53
N SER A 606 -13.79 -29.10 1.45
CA SER A 606 -14.16 -29.72 0.17
C SER A 606 -15.27 -28.96 -0.56
N MET A 607 -15.09 -28.69 -1.84
CA MET A 607 -16.02 -27.94 -2.69
C MET A 607 -16.98 -28.90 -3.45
N TYR A 608 -17.84 -29.59 -2.71
CA TYR A 608 -18.94 -30.40 -3.28
C TYR A 608 -20.25 -29.63 -3.21
N ASN A 609 -21.06 -29.69 -4.27
CA ASN A 609 -22.36 -29.02 -4.39
C ASN A 609 -22.27 -27.50 -4.12
N VAL A 610 -21.25 -26.84 -4.69
CA VAL A 610 -21.02 -25.41 -4.56
C VAL A 610 -21.56 -24.71 -5.80
N GLY A 611 -22.58 -23.88 -5.62
CA GLY A 611 -23.28 -23.21 -6.72
C GLY A 611 -23.88 -24.19 -7.72
N ILE A 612 -23.52 -24.05 -9.00
CA ILE A 612 -24.08 -24.88 -10.09
C ILE A 612 -23.30 -26.17 -10.33
N PHE A 613 -22.20 -26.41 -9.66
CA PHE A 613 -21.37 -27.60 -9.89
C PHE A 613 -21.47 -28.60 -8.74
N PRO A 614 -21.74 -29.87 -9.02
CA PRO A 614 -21.70 -30.95 -8.03
C PRO A 614 -20.29 -31.11 -7.42
N ARG A 615 -19.26 -30.81 -8.20
CA ARG A 615 -17.84 -30.78 -7.77
C ARG A 615 -17.15 -29.60 -8.42
N VAL A 616 -16.45 -28.78 -7.62
CA VAL A 616 -15.62 -27.71 -8.14
C VAL A 616 -14.21 -28.22 -8.39
N TYR A 617 -13.73 -28.02 -9.59
CA TYR A 617 -12.37 -28.33 -10.03
C TYR A 617 -11.84 -27.24 -10.96
N GLY A 618 -10.57 -27.30 -11.34
CA GLY A 618 -9.93 -26.21 -12.08
C GLY A 618 -10.57 -25.82 -13.41
N GLY A 619 -11.30 -26.74 -14.04
CA GLY A 619 -12.06 -26.49 -15.28
C GLY A 619 -13.43 -25.84 -15.09
N THR A 620 -13.86 -25.59 -13.84
CA THR A 620 -15.13 -24.94 -13.50
C THR A 620 -14.91 -23.44 -13.22
N TYR A 621 -15.25 -22.95 -12.03
CA TYR A 621 -15.13 -21.54 -11.68
C TYR A 621 -13.76 -20.92 -11.96
N PRO A 622 -12.60 -21.52 -11.63
CA PRO A 622 -11.32 -20.91 -11.94
C PRO A 622 -11.09 -20.66 -13.43
N ALA A 623 -11.44 -21.61 -14.28
CA ALA A 623 -11.33 -21.45 -15.73
C ALA A 623 -12.34 -20.43 -16.28
N MET A 624 -13.55 -20.35 -15.71
CA MET A 624 -14.57 -19.36 -16.07
C MET A 624 -14.12 -17.95 -15.69
N ILE A 625 -13.62 -17.74 -14.47
CA ILE A 625 -13.07 -16.44 -13.99
C ILE A 625 -11.92 -16.00 -14.91
N PHE A 626 -10.99 -16.90 -15.22
CA PHE A 626 -9.90 -16.60 -16.16
C PHE A 626 -10.44 -16.18 -17.53
N GLY A 627 -11.34 -16.97 -18.10
CA GLY A 627 -11.91 -16.73 -19.42
C GLY A 627 -12.68 -15.42 -19.50
N ASP A 628 -13.45 -15.08 -18.46
CA ASP A 628 -14.22 -13.86 -18.39
C ASP A 628 -13.29 -12.64 -18.24
N PHE A 629 -12.37 -12.68 -17.30
CA PHE A 629 -11.36 -11.63 -17.11
C PHE A 629 -10.58 -11.36 -18.41
N MET A 630 -10.04 -12.40 -19.04
CA MET A 630 -9.24 -12.23 -20.26
C MET A 630 -10.07 -11.72 -21.44
N ARG A 631 -11.33 -12.17 -21.58
CA ARG A 631 -12.23 -11.71 -22.64
C ARG A 631 -12.47 -10.20 -22.54
N GLN A 632 -12.74 -9.72 -21.34
CA GLN A 632 -12.99 -8.30 -21.09
C GLN A 632 -11.72 -7.45 -21.19
N PHE A 633 -10.61 -7.94 -20.64
CA PHE A 633 -9.32 -7.24 -20.69
C PHE A 633 -8.80 -7.07 -22.13
N LEU A 634 -8.92 -8.12 -22.94
CA LEU A 634 -8.45 -8.15 -24.32
C LEU A 634 -9.44 -7.56 -25.34
N ALA A 635 -10.63 -7.17 -24.90
CA ALA A 635 -11.64 -6.56 -25.77
C ALA A 635 -11.08 -5.29 -26.43
N GLY A 636 -11.27 -5.20 -27.74
CA GLY A 636 -10.78 -4.07 -28.56
C GLY A 636 -9.28 -4.13 -28.91
N GLN A 637 -8.52 -5.08 -28.39
CA GLN A 637 -7.11 -5.26 -28.75
C GLN A 637 -6.98 -6.14 -30.00
N THR A 638 -5.90 -5.92 -30.77
CA THR A 638 -5.55 -6.78 -31.89
C THR A 638 -5.01 -8.10 -31.38
N PRO A 639 -5.60 -9.25 -31.76
CA PRO A 639 -5.09 -10.56 -31.39
C PRO A 639 -3.67 -10.79 -31.88
N VAL A 640 -2.88 -11.42 -31.01
CA VAL A 640 -1.52 -11.87 -31.31
C VAL A 640 -1.45 -13.36 -30.91
N ASP A 641 -0.87 -14.16 -31.78
CA ASP A 641 -0.65 -15.58 -31.54
C ASP A 641 0.71 -15.81 -30.86
N PHE A 642 0.82 -16.93 -30.16
CA PHE A 642 2.12 -17.40 -29.68
C PHE A 642 3.02 -17.79 -30.88
N PRO A 643 4.32 -17.48 -30.82
CA PRO A 643 5.25 -17.99 -31.81
C PRO A 643 5.24 -19.55 -31.80
N PRO A 644 5.11 -20.19 -32.95
CA PRO A 644 5.20 -21.64 -33.01
C PRO A 644 6.62 -22.13 -32.66
N PRO A 645 6.78 -23.36 -32.17
CA PRO A 645 8.10 -23.97 -32.06
C PRO A 645 8.70 -24.14 -33.44
N ASP A 646 10.02 -24.03 -33.52
CA ASP A 646 10.73 -24.26 -34.78
C ASP A 646 10.57 -25.72 -35.23
N ARG A 647 10.54 -25.92 -36.53
CA ARG A 647 10.63 -27.27 -37.09
C ARG A 647 12.04 -27.80 -36.84
N VAL A 648 12.15 -28.86 -36.03
CA VAL A 648 13.42 -29.51 -35.76
C VAL A 648 13.74 -30.43 -36.95
N PRO A 649 14.73 -30.11 -37.78
CA PRO A 649 15.17 -31.04 -38.81
C PRO A 649 15.64 -32.35 -38.16
N ASN A 650 15.24 -33.51 -38.67
CA ASN A 650 15.60 -34.79 -38.15
C ASN A 650 15.13 -35.07 -36.68
N GLN A 651 13.94 -34.57 -36.31
CA GLN A 651 13.33 -34.99 -35.06
C GLN A 651 13.23 -36.52 -35.00
N ARG A 652 13.69 -37.10 -33.88
CA ARG A 652 13.60 -38.53 -33.70
C ARG A 652 12.16 -39.05 -33.82
N ALA A 653 11.98 -40.28 -34.23
CA ALA A 653 10.66 -40.92 -34.23
C ALA A 653 10.10 -41.01 -32.80
N PRO A 654 8.74 -40.92 -32.64
CA PRO A 654 8.12 -41.16 -31.33
C PRO A 654 8.45 -42.56 -30.82
N LYS A 655 8.67 -42.66 -29.52
CA LYS A 655 8.93 -43.92 -28.81
C LYS A 655 7.84 -44.19 -27.76
N TYR A 656 7.68 -45.47 -27.41
CA TYR A 656 6.92 -45.84 -26.24
C TYR A 656 7.80 -45.76 -24.98
N LEU A 657 7.32 -45.02 -23.97
CA LEU A 657 7.99 -44.82 -22.70
C LEU A 657 7.60 -45.96 -21.74
N ASP A 658 8.38 -47.03 -21.75
CA ASP A 658 8.12 -48.21 -20.95
C ASP A 658 8.81 -48.19 -19.59
N LEU A 659 8.03 -47.85 -18.56
CA LEU A 659 8.53 -47.83 -17.19
C LEU A 659 8.96 -49.21 -16.68
N GLN A 660 8.29 -50.31 -17.12
CA GLN A 660 8.65 -51.65 -16.67
C GLN A 660 9.98 -52.10 -17.25
N ALA A 661 10.19 -51.87 -18.54
CA ALA A 661 11.47 -52.16 -19.18
C ALA A 661 12.63 -51.37 -18.52
N CYS A 662 12.36 -50.16 -18.17
CA CYS A 662 13.31 -49.31 -17.43
C CYS A 662 13.65 -49.88 -16.05
N LEU A 663 12.67 -50.21 -15.23
CA LEU A 663 12.88 -50.78 -13.89
C LEU A 663 13.64 -52.10 -13.94
N LEU A 664 13.37 -52.94 -14.94
CA LEU A 664 14.12 -54.17 -15.16
C LEU A 664 15.60 -53.92 -15.50
N SER A 665 15.86 -52.90 -16.34
CA SER A 665 17.27 -52.50 -16.65
C SER A 665 18.01 -51.94 -15.44
N GLN A 666 17.33 -51.22 -14.55
CA GLN A 666 17.89 -50.79 -13.29
C GLN A 666 18.33 -51.95 -12.39
N VAL A 667 17.48 -52.97 -12.26
CA VAL A 667 17.78 -54.16 -11.47
C VAL A 667 18.98 -54.92 -12.07
N GLN A 668 19.02 -55.10 -13.40
CA GLN A 668 20.10 -55.77 -14.09
C GLN A 668 21.43 -55.06 -14.04
N SER A 669 21.44 -53.72 -14.01
CA SER A 669 22.64 -52.89 -13.95
C SER A 669 23.12 -52.60 -12.53
N ASN A 670 22.42 -53.09 -11.49
CA ASN A 670 22.70 -52.72 -10.07
C ASN A 670 22.65 -51.21 -9.84
N ALA A 671 22.00 -50.42 -10.68
CA ALA A 671 21.89 -49.00 -10.52
C ALA A 671 21.01 -48.64 -9.30
N PRO A 672 21.31 -47.58 -8.57
CA PRO A 672 20.45 -47.11 -7.50
C PRO A 672 19.01 -46.91 -7.99
N THR A 673 18.01 -47.32 -7.22
CA THR A 673 16.59 -47.19 -7.56
C THR A 673 16.11 -45.75 -7.75
N GLN A 674 16.96 -44.78 -7.40
CA GLN A 674 16.76 -43.34 -7.62
C GLN A 674 17.34 -42.85 -8.96
N THR A 675 18.17 -43.61 -9.65
CA THR A 675 18.73 -43.20 -10.95
C THR A 675 17.62 -43.11 -12.00
N PRO A 676 17.45 -41.97 -12.68
CA PRO A 676 16.48 -41.85 -13.78
C PRO A 676 16.76 -42.86 -14.90
N CYS A 677 15.74 -43.38 -15.49
CA CYS A 677 15.87 -44.44 -16.48
C CYS A 677 16.65 -44.02 -17.74
N GLY A 678 16.66 -42.75 -18.10
CA GLY A 678 17.42 -42.25 -19.25
C GLY A 678 18.93 -42.23 -19.07
N GLU A 679 19.43 -42.27 -17.86
CA GLU A 679 20.88 -42.25 -17.59
C GLU A 679 21.54 -43.64 -17.73
N ILE A 680 20.77 -44.72 -17.72
CA ILE A 680 21.25 -46.07 -17.78
C ILE A 680 21.52 -46.55 -19.21
N THR A 681 20.80 -45.97 -20.20
CA THR A 681 20.89 -46.34 -21.60
C THR A 681 21.90 -45.58 -22.44
N ASP A 682 22.40 -44.42 -21.96
CA ASP A 682 23.38 -43.57 -22.67
C ASP A 682 24.79 -43.76 -22.08
N ALA A 683 25.39 -44.91 -22.27
CA ALA A 683 26.84 -45.09 -22.12
C ALA A 683 27.65 -44.44 -23.29
N ASN A 684 27.20 -43.30 -23.80
CA ASN A 684 27.90 -42.56 -24.84
C ASN A 684 28.65 -41.35 -24.24
N PRO A 685 30.00 -41.36 -24.23
CA PRO A 685 30.79 -40.35 -23.52
C PRO A 685 30.75 -38.94 -24.11
N SER A 686 30.09 -38.72 -25.25
CA SER A 686 30.16 -37.46 -25.99
C SER A 686 29.14 -36.39 -25.56
N ARG A 687 28.30 -36.62 -24.52
CA ARG A 687 27.34 -35.62 -24.02
C ARG A 687 27.67 -34.99 -22.66
N ARG A 688 28.90 -35.11 -22.19
CA ARG A 688 29.36 -34.40 -20.98
C ARG A 688 29.88 -33.00 -21.33
N GLN A 689 29.00 -32.04 -21.54
CA GLN A 689 29.35 -30.59 -21.50
C GLN A 689 28.15 -29.77 -21.03
N PHE A 690 27.81 -29.91 -19.76
CA PHE A 690 27.22 -28.82 -18.98
C PHE A 690 27.85 -28.92 -17.58
N GLN A 691 28.93 -28.17 -17.40
CA GLN A 691 29.48 -27.94 -16.06
C GLN A 691 28.62 -26.89 -15.38
N PRO A 692 28.27 -27.10 -14.09
CA PRO A 692 27.69 -26.03 -13.28
C PRO A 692 28.73 -24.94 -13.09
N VAL A 693 28.27 -23.68 -13.20
CA VAL A 693 29.09 -22.50 -12.90
C VAL A 693 29.54 -22.60 -11.45
N GLN A 694 30.81 -22.78 -11.21
CA GLN A 694 31.39 -22.65 -9.89
C GLN A 694 31.37 -21.18 -9.45
N GLU A 695 30.72 -20.90 -8.33
CA GLU A 695 30.89 -19.64 -7.62
C GLU A 695 32.38 -19.43 -7.27
N THR A 696 33.00 -18.49 -7.95
CA THR A 696 34.32 -17.99 -7.53
C THR A 696 34.14 -17.06 -6.33
N SER A 697 34.31 -17.59 -5.13
CA SER A 697 34.53 -16.80 -3.93
C SER A 697 35.85 -16.05 -4.06
N SER A 698 35.83 -14.76 -4.37
CA SER A 698 36.97 -13.87 -4.25
C SER A 698 37.25 -13.60 -2.77
N ARG A 699 38.14 -14.36 -2.17
CA ARG A 699 38.85 -13.95 -0.95
C ARG A 699 39.84 -12.86 -1.32
N SER A 700 39.55 -11.61 -0.93
CA SER A 700 40.56 -10.56 -0.85
C SER A 700 41.49 -10.86 0.35
N GLY A 701 42.70 -11.36 0.09
CA GLY A 701 43.79 -11.37 1.04
C GLY A 701 44.38 -9.97 1.14
N GLY A 702 44.39 -9.40 2.33
CA GLY A 702 45.17 -8.23 2.64
C GLY A 702 46.66 -8.61 2.83
N GLY A 703 47.52 -7.70 2.48
CA GLY A 703 48.96 -7.81 2.72
C GLY A 703 49.68 -6.60 2.13
N GLY A 704 50.19 -5.73 3.02
CA GLY A 704 51.11 -4.66 2.69
C GLY A 704 50.66 -3.29 3.19
#